data_f59853813d2469a42df07dec2498e6d8
#
_entry.id   f59853813d2469a42df07dec2498e6d8
#
_cell.length_a   1.000
_cell.length_b   1.000
_cell.length_c   1.000
_cell.angle_alpha   90.00
_cell.angle_beta   90.00
_cell.angle_gamma   90.00
#
_symmetry.space_group_name_H-M   'P 1'
#
loop_
_entity.id
_entity.type
_entity.pdbx_description
1 polymer ?
#
loop_
_entity_poly.entity_id
_entity_poly.type
_entity_poly.pdbx_seq_one_letter_code
_entity_poly.pdbx_strand_id
1 'polypeptide(L)'
;MKRSVWSTHWFTGLSYGLVFLLIAYVVLPNAFGRLETAAYDLGVSMANGTPSNQIAVVAIDDASIKQLGRWPWPRDYHADLINRLHQDHARVIATTVLLSEEQLDLGSVYIRGMIDFYDHCSLLGAAAPFAPAAGSAAAPASAGSDCPPDAVLPTAGDTPKVPAPVKQALLTLRQKMQDAESTLDVDAKLADSIKSAGDVVIPMVFTLGEPLGRPNETTPDYILKNALGPIISTPGDQGQPLPTTAMSMPVAQFAKAASMIGFLNDTADPDGALRAEPLVLRYYDAYYPSVALSVAMKYLNLRPDDVHVMPDQGVKVGGLYIGTTPDLRMRNFYYSGTDSNPPFPVYSFADVKFGKIPPNAFQDKIVLIGATATGLGDRFPTPTSSGMAPVLVLANVVSSILQQNFFTQPQWTNYVTLAVLLLMIVYIAFLLPRLKPGLAALISLGLLIVLLAIEFSLLESRHLWITLMIPALLLVTGHLIMTVKLSGLTSRLLVRTEADSAESSKMLGLAFQGQGQLDMAFDKFRKCPMDDSIADLLYNLALDYERKRQFNKAGSVYHYIHDYNPKFRDVAERLQRSKQLEGTVILGGSGNTAAGTLIMSGEGVQKPMLGRYQVEKELGKGAMGVVYLGRDPKINRVVAIKTMALSQEFEADELEEVKQRFFREAETAGRLNHPNIVTI
;
A
#
# COMPACT_ATOMS: atom_id res chain seq x y z
N MET A 1 -31.29 -9.06 38.13
CA MET A 1 -30.51 -7.88 37.66
C MET A 1 -30.68 -7.73 36.16
N LYS A 2 -31.26 -6.64 35.67
CA LYS A 2 -31.33 -6.31 34.20
C LYS A 2 -29.89 -6.12 33.70
N ARG A 3 -29.40 -7.01 32.81
CA ARG A 3 -28.13 -6.79 32.14
C ARG A 3 -28.20 -5.45 31.41
N SER A 4 -27.31 -4.54 31.71
CA SER A 4 -27.19 -3.27 30.98
C SER A 4 -27.02 -3.56 29.49
N VAL A 5 -27.74 -2.86 28.61
CA VAL A 5 -27.65 -2.98 27.15
C VAL A 5 -26.18 -2.81 26.69
N TRP A 6 -25.42 -1.98 27.38
CA TRP A 6 -24.00 -1.72 27.16
C TRP A 6 -23.08 -2.95 27.36
N SER A 7 -23.54 -3.96 28.10
CA SER A 7 -22.77 -5.19 28.35
C SER A 7 -23.03 -6.29 27.32
N THR A 8 -23.97 -6.09 26.39
CA THR A 8 -24.30 -7.08 25.36
C THR A 8 -23.28 -7.05 24.21
N HIS A 9 -22.94 -8.23 23.70
CA HIS A 9 -21.91 -8.39 22.66
C HIS A 9 -22.31 -7.68 21.35
N TRP A 10 -23.59 -7.80 20.95
CA TRP A 10 -24.09 -7.19 19.74
C TRP A 10 -24.00 -5.65 19.78
N PHE A 11 -24.30 -5.03 20.92
CA PHE A 11 -24.19 -3.59 21.09
C PHE A 11 -22.74 -3.10 20.93
N THR A 12 -21.78 -3.85 21.50
CA THR A 12 -20.35 -3.53 21.34
C THR A 12 -19.91 -3.65 19.88
N GLY A 13 -20.34 -4.71 19.17
CA GLY A 13 -20.01 -4.90 17.77
C GLY A 13 -20.57 -3.80 16.86
N LEU A 14 -21.84 -3.42 17.08
CA LEU A 14 -22.46 -2.32 16.33
C LEU A 14 -21.83 -0.97 16.65
N SER A 15 -21.60 -0.66 17.96
CA SER A 15 -20.94 0.58 18.36
C SER A 15 -19.52 0.68 17.80
N TYR A 16 -18.76 -0.42 17.81
CA TYR A 16 -17.45 -0.49 17.21
C TYR A 16 -17.51 -0.22 15.70
N GLY A 17 -18.43 -0.89 14.99
CA GLY A 17 -18.62 -0.68 13.55
C GLY A 17 -18.92 0.79 13.21
N LEU A 18 -19.80 1.42 13.96
CA LEU A 18 -20.16 2.83 13.76
C LEU A 18 -18.98 3.77 14.06
N VAL A 19 -18.24 3.53 15.15
CA VAL A 19 -17.04 4.32 15.48
C VAL A 19 -15.95 4.11 14.41
N PHE A 20 -15.77 2.88 13.94
CA PHE A 20 -14.82 2.59 12.85
C PHE A 20 -15.18 3.34 11.58
N LEU A 21 -16.45 3.33 11.16
CA LEU A 21 -16.91 4.08 9.99
C LEU A 21 -16.70 5.59 10.17
N LEU A 22 -16.99 6.12 11.35
CA LEU A 22 -16.72 7.54 11.66
C LEU A 22 -15.23 7.86 11.51
N ILE A 23 -14.37 7.02 12.07
CA ILE A 23 -12.90 7.19 11.97
C ILE A 23 -12.45 7.09 10.51
N ALA A 24 -12.90 6.08 9.78
CA ALA A 24 -12.45 5.82 8.42
C ALA A 24 -12.87 6.90 7.42
N TYR A 25 -14.11 7.40 7.53
CA TYR A 25 -14.66 8.31 6.51
C TYR A 25 -14.71 9.77 6.93
N VAL A 26 -14.63 10.09 8.24
CA VAL A 26 -14.75 11.46 8.73
C VAL A 26 -13.46 11.95 9.40
N VAL A 27 -12.84 11.13 10.27
CA VAL A 27 -11.69 11.58 11.08
C VAL A 27 -10.38 11.41 10.34
N LEU A 28 -10.17 10.26 9.69
CA LEU A 28 -8.91 9.88 9.05
C LEU A 28 -9.10 9.37 7.60
N PRO A 29 -9.90 10.05 6.74
CA PRO A 29 -10.17 9.57 5.38
C PRO A 29 -8.88 9.39 4.56
N ASN A 30 -7.91 10.29 4.73
CA ASN A 30 -6.64 10.22 4.00
C ASN A 30 -5.78 9.01 4.40
N ALA A 31 -5.81 8.58 5.66
CA ALA A 31 -5.04 7.42 6.11
C ALA A 31 -5.63 6.12 5.54
N PHE A 32 -6.96 5.99 5.55
CA PHE A 32 -7.65 4.85 4.98
C PHE A 32 -7.60 4.86 3.44
N GLY A 33 -7.68 6.04 2.83
CA GLY A 33 -7.46 6.20 1.39
C GLY A 33 -6.08 5.73 0.94
N ARG A 34 -5.01 6.05 1.69
CA ARG A 34 -3.65 5.55 1.41
C ARG A 34 -3.53 4.03 1.49
N LEU A 35 -4.29 3.39 2.38
CA LEU A 35 -4.31 1.93 2.45
C LEU A 35 -4.92 1.32 1.17
N GLU A 36 -6.04 1.88 0.70
CA GLU A 36 -6.70 1.46 -0.55
C GLU A 36 -5.80 1.71 -1.77
N THR A 37 -5.15 2.88 -1.85
CA THR A 37 -4.23 3.18 -2.96
C THR A 37 -2.99 2.30 -2.93
N ALA A 38 -2.46 1.94 -1.76
CA ALA A 38 -1.34 1.00 -1.65
C ALA A 38 -1.71 -0.41 -2.13
N ALA A 39 -2.93 -0.87 -1.82
CA ALA A 39 -3.45 -2.14 -2.34
C ALA A 39 -3.66 -2.09 -3.85
N TYR A 40 -4.19 -0.97 -4.36
CA TYR A 40 -4.32 -0.72 -5.79
C TYR A 40 -2.96 -0.79 -6.49
N ASP A 41 -1.94 -0.06 -6.00
CA ASP A 41 -0.60 -0.06 -6.58
C ASP A 41 0.02 -1.45 -6.61
N LEU A 42 -0.14 -2.21 -5.52
CA LEU A 42 0.30 -3.60 -5.47
C LEU A 42 -0.41 -4.44 -6.55
N GLY A 43 -1.72 -4.32 -6.67
CA GLY A 43 -2.48 -5.06 -7.67
C GLY A 43 -2.13 -4.67 -9.11
N VAL A 44 -1.95 -3.37 -9.38
CA VAL A 44 -1.48 -2.88 -10.68
C VAL A 44 -0.08 -3.40 -11.01
N SER A 45 0.82 -3.43 -10.03
CA SER A 45 2.19 -3.95 -10.24
C SER A 45 2.23 -5.46 -10.52
N MET A 46 1.20 -6.20 -10.08
CA MET A 46 1.05 -7.63 -10.35
C MET A 46 0.31 -7.91 -11.66
N ALA A 47 -0.41 -6.93 -12.19
CA ALA A 47 -1.18 -7.09 -13.42
C ALA A 47 -0.25 -7.29 -14.62
N ASN A 48 -0.52 -8.34 -15.40
CA ASN A 48 0.27 -8.69 -16.56
C ASN A 48 -0.39 -8.14 -17.82
N GLY A 49 0.35 -7.34 -18.59
CA GLY A 49 -0.08 -6.81 -19.87
C GLY A 49 1.10 -6.65 -20.82
N THR A 50 0.83 -6.76 -22.11
CA THR A 50 1.83 -6.48 -23.14
C THR A 50 1.58 -5.10 -23.72
N PRO A 51 2.60 -4.21 -23.77
CA PRO A 51 2.42 -2.88 -24.35
C PRO A 51 2.14 -2.97 -25.84
N SER A 52 1.53 -1.94 -26.40
CA SER A 52 1.33 -1.85 -27.84
C SER A 52 2.67 -1.80 -28.58
N ASN A 53 2.85 -2.70 -29.54
CA ASN A 53 4.03 -2.70 -30.41
C ASN A 53 4.02 -1.55 -31.45
N GLN A 54 2.95 -0.77 -31.50
CA GLN A 54 2.79 0.37 -32.39
C GLN A 54 3.42 1.65 -31.83
N ILE A 55 3.99 1.63 -30.62
CA ILE A 55 4.56 2.80 -29.97
C ILE A 55 6.08 2.68 -29.94
N ALA A 56 6.75 3.77 -30.28
CA ALA A 56 8.19 3.95 -30.10
C ALA A 56 8.43 5.30 -29.41
N VAL A 57 9.45 5.39 -28.59
CA VAL A 57 9.82 6.63 -27.88
C VAL A 57 11.16 7.13 -28.40
N VAL A 58 11.23 8.42 -28.71
CA VAL A 58 12.48 9.12 -29.01
C VAL A 58 12.83 9.99 -27.80
N ALA A 59 13.85 9.58 -27.10
CA ALA A 59 14.23 10.14 -25.81
C ALA A 59 15.24 11.29 -25.96
N ILE A 60 14.93 12.41 -25.36
CA ILE A 60 15.90 13.45 -25.05
C ILE A 60 16.64 13.00 -23.80
N ASP A 61 17.67 12.19 -24.03
CA ASP A 61 18.45 11.47 -23.01
C ASP A 61 19.79 12.14 -22.73
N ASP A 62 20.49 11.65 -21.70
CA ASP A 62 21.82 12.15 -21.32
C ASP A 62 22.86 11.97 -22.45
N ALA A 63 22.70 10.93 -23.28
CA ALA A 63 23.57 10.68 -24.43
C ALA A 63 23.37 11.76 -25.52
N SER A 64 22.12 12.13 -25.79
CA SER A 64 21.79 13.23 -26.71
C SER A 64 22.30 14.56 -26.21
N ILE A 65 22.17 14.87 -24.92
CA ILE A 65 22.69 16.11 -24.33
C ILE A 65 24.21 16.18 -24.44
N LYS A 66 24.90 15.06 -24.21
CA LYS A 66 26.34 14.98 -24.35
C LYS A 66 26.81 15.19 -25.80
N GLN A 67 26.03 14.75 -26.78
CA GLN A 67 26.38 14.77 -28.19
C GLN A 67 25.97 16.08 -28.90
N LEU A 68 24.79 16.62 -28.54
CA LEU A 68 24.19 17.80 -29.17
C LEU A 68 24.43 19.11 -28.42
N GLY A 69 24.89 19.00 -27.15
CA GLY A 69 25.11 20.16 -26.29
C GLY A 69 23.94 20.39 -25.31
N ARG A 70 24.04 21.53 -24.59
CA ARG A 70 23.12 21.85 -23.50
C ARG A 70 21.69 22.07 -24.01
N TRP A 71 20.72 21.47 -23.33
CA TRP A 71 19.28 21.72 -23.50
C TRP A 71 18.89 23.12 -22.95
N PRO A 72 17.91 23.84 -23.50
CA PRO A 72 17.11 23.49 -24.72
C PRO A 72 17.87 23.68 -26.01
N TRP A 73 17.65 22.77 -26.95
CA TRP A 73 18.27 22.83 -28.27
C TRP A 73 17.55 23.80 -29.21
N PRO A 74 18.26 24.32 -30.27
CA PRO A 74 17.64 25.02 -31.34
C PRO A 74 16.53 24.20 -32.00
N ARG A 75 15.46 24.89 -32.44
CA ARG A 75 14.27 24.21 -32.99
C ARG A 75 14.49 23.53 -34.33
N ASP A 76 15.52 23.90 -35.06
CA ASP A 76 15.95 23.20 -36.26
C ASP A 76 16.33 21.73 -35.96
N TYR A 77 16.84 21.40 -34.77
CA TYR A 77 17.09 20.02 -34.38
C TYR A 77 15.80 19.18 -34.28
N HIS A 78 14.73 19.80 -33.80
CA HIS A 78 13.40 19.18 -33.78
C HIS A 78 12.81 19.10 -35.20
N ALA A 79 13.04 20.11 -36.03
CA ALA A 79 12.64 20.10 -37.43
C ALA A 79 13.30 18.94 -38.21
N ASP A 80 14.60 18.76 -38.05
CA ASP A 80 15.35 17.66 -38.66
C ASP A 80 14.84 16.29 -38.19
N LEU A 81 14.56 16.16 -36.88
CA LEU A 81 14.02 14.93 -36.34
C LEU A 81 12.63 14.60 -36.90
N ILE A 82 11.72 15.58 -36.94
CA ILE A 82 10.38 15.41 -37.52
C ILE A 82 10.46 15.00 -38.98
N ASN A 83 11.30 15.70 -39.79
CA ASN A 83 11.52 15.37 -41.18
C ASN A 83 12.05 13.93 -41.34
N ARG A 84 12.98 13.52 -40.48
CA ARG A 84 13.52 12.18 -40.50
C ARG A 84 12.44 11.13 -40.18
N LEU A 85 11.67 11.33 -39.11
CA LEU A 85 10.59 10.40 -38.72
C LEU A 85 9.50 10.31 -39.79
N HIS A 86 9.20 11.44 -40.47
CA HIS A 86 8.27 11.46 -41.60
C HIS A 86 8.82 10.65 -42.78
N GLN A 87 10.12 10.80 -43.12
CA GLN A 87 10.79 9.99 -44.16
C GLN A 87 10.82 8.49 -43.79
N ASP A 88 10.93 8.18 -42.52
CA ASP A 88 10.90 6.82 -42.00
C ASP A 88 9.46 6.28 -41.86
N HIS A 89 8.45 7.00 -42.41
CA HIS A 89 7.03 6.64 -42.45
C HIS A 89 6.38 6.42 -41.06
N ALA A 90 6.75 7.23 -40.07
CA ALA A 90 6.00 7.27 -38.80
C ALA A 90 4.54 7.66 -39.08
N ARG A 91 3.60 6.98 -38.46
CA ARG A 91 2.16 7.20 -38.66
C ARG A 91 1.62 8.41 -37.86
N VAL A 92 2.15 8.62 -36.67
CA VAL A 92 1.87 9.76 -35.80
C VAL A 92 3.15 10.15 -35.09
N ILE A 93 3.45 11.43 -35.08
CA ILE A 93 4.58 12.02 -34.34
C ILE A 93 4.00 12.91 -33.25
N ALA A 94 4.31 12.67 -31.98
CA ALA A 94 3.86 13.54 -30.90
C ALA A 94 5.05 13.99 -30.04
N THR A 95 5.04 15.22 -29.61
CA THR A 95 6.07 15.75 -28.72
C THR A 95 5.50 16.19 -27.39
N THR A 96 6.26 16.01 -26.30
CA THR A 96 5.96 16.60 -25.00
C THR A 96 6.65 17.95 -24.78
N VAL A 97 7.41 18.44 -25.79
CA VAL A 97 8.08 19.72 -25.71
C VAL A 97 7.08 20.83 -25.96
N LEU A 98 6.97 21.76 -25.02
CA LEU A 98 6.10 22.93 -25.13
C LEU A 98 6.68 23.92 -26.12
N LEU A 99 5.83 24.42 -27.01
CA LEU A 99 6.17 25.39 -28.06
C LEU A 99 5.38 26.70 -27.85
N SER A 100 5.31 27.19 -26.60
CA SER A 100 4.50 28.34 -26.19
C SER A 100 5.19 29.70 -26.38
N GLU A 101 6.49 29.70 -26.64
CA GLU A 101 7.29 30.90 -26.81
C GLU A 101 8.06 30.82 -28.12
N GLU A 102 8.31 31.96 -28.77
CA GLU A 102 9.17 32.05 -29.96
C GLU A 102 10.64 31.85 -29.54
N GLN A 103 11.41 31.14 -30.36
CA GLN A 103 12.85 31.02 -30.15
C GLN A 103 13.56 32.12 -30.92
N LEU A 104 13.80 33.25 -30.24
CA LEU A 104 14.51 34.37 -30.83
C LEU A 104 16.03 34.12 -30.85
N ASP A 105 16.60 33.92 -32.01
CA ASP A 105 18.04 34.01 -32.23
C ASP A 105 18.50 35.48 -32.27
N LEU A 106 19.51 35.80 -31.44
CA LEU A 106 20.03 37.18 -31.41
C LEU A 106 20.51 37.67 -32.81
N GLY A 107 21.09 36.76 -33.59
CA GLY A 107 21.52 37.07 -34.97
C GLY A 107 20.32 37.43 -35.87
N SER A 108 19.19 36.72 -35.74
CA SER A 108 17.98 37.01 -36.51
C SER A 108 17.39 38.37 -36.14
N VAL A 109 17.40 38.74 -34.84
CA VAL A 109 16.95 40.07 -34.38
C VAL A 109 17.79 41.20 -34.99
N TYR A 110 19.13 41.05 -34.97
CA TYR A 110 20.01 42.03 -35.58
C TYR A 110 19.84 42.13 -37.11
N ILE A 111 19.71 40.99 -37.80
CA ILE A 111 19.51 40.95 -39.24
C ILE A 111 18.16 41.57 -39.62
N ARG A 112 17.10 41.27 -38.88
CA ARG A 112 15.78 41.89 -39.06
C ARG A 112 15.85 43.40 -38.87
N GLY A 113 16.53 43.86 -37.81
CA GLY A 113 16.80 45.32 -37.62
C GLY A 113 17.58 45.95 -38.74
N MET A 114 18.56 45.24 -39.35
CA MET A 114 19.29 45.71 -40.51
C MET A 114 18.41 45.76 -41.78
N ILE A 115 17.52 44.81 -41.97
CA ILE A 115 16.55 44.80 -43.07
C ILE A 115 15.56 45.97 -42.91
N ASP A 116 15.03 46.15 -41.70
CA ASP A 116 14.13 47.27 -41.38
C ASP A 116 14.82 48.65 -41.64
N PHE A 117 16.05 48.78 -41.14
CA PHE A 117 16.86 50.00 -41.43
C PHE A 117 17.06 50.20 -42.92
N TYR A 118 17.43 49.15 -43.69
CA TYR A 118 17.58 49.17 -45.10
C TYR A 118 16.31 49.64 -45.84
N ASP A 119 15.15 49.12 -45.46
CA ASP A 119 13.87 49.40 -46.11
C ASP A 119 13.32 50.79 -45.72
N HIS A 120 13.45 51.20 -44.43
CA HIS A 120 12.97 52.52 -43.97
C HIS A 120 13.85 53.68 -44.39
N CYS A 121 15.16 53.48 -44.41
CA CYS A 121 16.08 54.57 -44.79
C CYS A 121 16.21 54.79 -46.29
N SER A 122 15.39 54.14 -47.13
CA SER A 122 15.31 54.30 -48.57
C SER A 122 16.67 54.39 -49.29
N LEU A 123 17.64 53.55 -48.90
CA LEU A 123 19.02 53.55 -49.41
C LEU A 123 19.10 53.41 -50.91
N LEU A 124 18.02 53.09 -51.62
CA LEU A 124 17.89 52.92 -53.04
C LEU A 124 17.20 54.11 -53.72
N GLY A 125 16.79 55.21 -53.03
CA GLY A 125 16.05 56.33 -53.61
C GLY A 125 14.88 55.88 -54.47
N ALA A 126 13.67 55.99 -53.97
CA ALA A 126 12.38 55.87 -54.66
C ALA A 126 12.31 54.82 -55.81
N ALA A 127 12.43 53.58 -55.52
CA ALA A 127 12.11 52.50 -56.44
C ALA A 127 11.07 51.55 -55.79
N ALA A 128 9.84 51.65 -56.27
CA ALA A 128 8.68 50.78 -56.12
C ALA A 128 8.38 50.20 -54.74
N PRO A 129 7.13 50.33 -54.22
CA PRO A 129 6.73 49.74 -52.99
C PRO A 129 6.74 48.19 -53.09
N PHE A 130 7.64 47.55 -52.36
CA PHE A 130 7.50 46.14 -52.12
C PHE A 130 6.31 45.93 -51.12
N ALA A 131 5.34 45.21 -51.55
CA ALA A 131 4.26 44.78 -50.64
C ALA A 131 4.86 43.98 -49.44
N PRO A 132 4.53 44.33 -48.19
CA PRO A 132 4.98 43.52 -47.04
C PRO A 132 4.47 42.10 -47.20
N ALA A 133 5.34 41.13 -46.99
CA ALA A 133 4.95 39.73 -46.92
C ALA A 133 3.87 39.58 -45.83
N ALA A 134 2.69 39.09 -46.24
CA ALA A 134 1.59 38.86 -45.32
C ALA A 134 2.03 37.83 -44.26
N GLY A 135 2.26 38.26 -43.01
CA GLY A 135 2.57 37.34 -41.89
C GLY A 135 3.52 37.85 -40.82
N SER A 136 4.13 39.04 -40.93
CA SER A 136 4.96 39.53 -39.83
C SER A 136 4.07 40.16 -38.75
N ALA A 137 4.03 39.52 -37.58
CA ALA A 137 3.48 40.13 -36.37
C ALA A 137 4.20 41.45 -36.10
N ALA A 138 3.43 42.50 -35.81
CA ALA A 138 3.94 43.82 -35.53
C ALA A 138 5.02 43.79 -34.44
N ALA A 139 6.21 44.20 -34.78
CA ALA A 139 7.26 44.48 -33.81
C ALA A 139 6.78 45.61 -32.85
N PRO A 140 7.19 45.61 -31.59
CA PRO A 140 6.81 46.66 -30.65
C PRO A 140 7.32 48.00 -31.18
N ALA A 141 6.41 48.95 -31.33
CA ALA A 141 6.66 50.29 -31.77
C ALA A 141 7.49 51.08 -30.74
N SER A 142 8.82 50.92 -30.79
CA SER A 142 9.77 51.76 -30.07
C SER A 142 11.19 51.77 -30.67
N ALA A 143 11.35 51.45 -31.95
CA ALA A 143 12.55 51.81 -32.64
C ALA A 143 12.35 53.25 -33.16
N GLY A 144 12.84 54.21 -32.39
CA GLY A 144 12.96 55.61 -32.90
C GLY A 144 13.73 55.56 -34.18
N SER A 145 13.40 56.48 -35.09
CA SER A 145 14.02 56.66 -36.38
C SER A 145 15.55 56.88 -36.24
N ASP A 146 16.31 55.82 -36.28
CA ASP A 146 17.77 55.82 -36.26
C ASP A 146 18.35 56.12 -37.62
N CYS A 147 17.53 56.64 -38.53
CA CYS A 147 18.05 57.18 -39.79
C CYS A 147 18.84 58.46 -39.49
N PRO A 148 20.12 58.58 -39.95
CA PRO A 148 20.88 59.78 -39.74
C PRO A 148 20.11 60.98 -40.27
N PRO A 149 20.07 62.15 -39.58
CA PRO A 149 19.32 63.35 -40.00
C PRO A 149 19.76 63.90 -41.37
N ASP A 150 20.92 63.51 -41.88
CA ASP A 150 21.45 63.87 -43.22
C ASP A 150 20.96 62.92 -44.33
N ALA A 151 20.21 61.84 -43.99
CA ALA A 151 19.56 60.98 -44.98
C ALA A 151 18.16 61.48 -45.39
N VAL A 152 17.81 62.71 -45.06
CA VAL A 152 16.58 63.37 -45.53
C VAL A 152 16.62 63.44 -47.01
N LEU A 153 15.67 62.76 -47.67
CA LEU A 153 15.44 62.79 -49.10
C LEU A 153 15.50 64.25 -49.67
N PRO A 154 16.24 64.51 -50.76
CA PRO A 154 16.11 65.77 -51.48
C PRO A 154 14.65 65.88 -51.91
N THR A 155 14.08 67.07 -51.70
CA THR A 155 12.75 67.44 -52.21
C THR A 155 12.67 67.16 -53.70
N ALA A 156 11.51 66.69 -54.15
CA ALA A 156 11.21 66.25 -55.51
C ALA A 156 11.87 67.19 -56.61
N GLY A 157 12.95 66.71 -57.16
CA GLY A 157 13.66 67.40 -58.22
C GLY A 157 15.06 66.85 -58.55
N ASP A 158 15.85 66.51 -57.57
CA ASP A 158 17.22 65.98 -57.71
C ASP A 158 17.45 64.70 -56.91
N THR A 159 16.95 63.62 -57.45
CA THR A 159 17.37 62.28 -56.89
C THR A 159 18.77 61.99 -57.41
N PRO A 160 19.81 61.89 -56.58
CA PRO A 160 21.10 61.38 -56.98
C PRO A 160 20.93 60.01 -57.59
N LYS A 161 21.20 59.83 -58.90
CA LYS A 161 21.15 58.48 -59.54
C LYS A 161 22.24 57.64 -58.92
N VAL A 162 21.85 56.75 -58.04
CA VAL A 162 22.75 55.73 -57.47
C VAL A 162 23.36 54.97 -58.67
N PRO A 163 24.69 54.87 -58.79
CA PRO A 163 25.33 54.14 -59.88
C PRO A 163 24.82 52.70 -59.97
N ALA A 164 24.56 52.21 -61.19
CA ALA A 164 24.00 50.86 -61.38
C ALA A 164 24.75 49.73 -60.62
N PRO A 165 26.09 49.73 -60.54
CA PRO A 165 26.80 48.72 -59.77
C PRO A 165 26.56 48.83 -58.27
N VAL A 166 26.37 50.00 -57.68
CA VAL A 166 26.05 50.23 -56.28
C VAL A 166 24.60 49.74 -55.95
N LYS A 167 23.68 50.11 -56.86
CA LYS A 167 22.30 49.63 -56.77
C LYS A 167 22.24 48.11 -56.79
N GLN A 168 22.97 47.46 -57.69
CA GLN A 168 23.06 46.00 -57.77
C GLN A 168 23.66 45.39 -56.49
N ALA A 169 24.73 46.01 -55.94
CA ALA A 169 25.36 45.55 -54.69
C ALA A 169 24.43 45.67 -53.48
N LEU A 170 23.65 46.73 -53.36
CA LEU A 170 22.68 46.96 -52.31
C LEU A 170 21.51 45.95 -52.39
N LEU A 171 21.01 45.66 -53.59
CA LEU A 171 19.98 44.60 -53.75
C LEU A 171 20.51 43.22 -53.37
N THR A 172 21.77 42.92 -53.77
CA THR A 172 22.43 41.69 -53.40
C THR A 172 22.64 41.58 -51.87
N LEU A 173 22.99 42.67 -51.19
CA LEU A 173 23.13 42.75 -49.77
C LEU A 173 21.80 42.46 -49.05
N ARG A 174 20.73 43.17 -49.53
CA ARG A 174 19.38 42.90 -48.97
C ARG A 174 18.96 41.45 -49.13
N GLN A 175 19.21 40.86 -50.29
CA GLN A 175 18.91 39.46 -50.53
C GLN A 175 19.71 38.56 -49.62
N LYS A 176 21.00 38.83 -49.41
CA LYS A 176 21.83 38.08 -48.45
C LYS A 176 21.35 38.21 -47.00
N MET A 177 20.86 39.40 -46.59
CA MET A 177 20.28 39.61 -45.28
C MET A 177 18.97 38.82 -45.14
N GLN A 178 18.11 38.78 -46.14
CA GLN A 178 16.88 37.96 -46.14
C GLN A 178 17.19 36.46 -46.16
N ASP A 179 18.18 36.01 -46.91
CA ASP A 179 18.63 34.63 -46.91
C ASP A 179 19.19 34.24 -45.53
N ALA A 180 19.93 35.17 -44.89
CA ALA A 180 20.44 34.95 -43.54
C ALA A 180 19.30 34.92 -42.49
N GLU A 181 18.32 35.83 -42.56
CA GLU A 181 17.13 35.84 -41.71
C GLU A 181 16.39 34.53 -41.83
N SER A 182 16.09 34.08 -43.07
CA SER A 182 15.41 32.81 -43.32
C SER A 182 16.21 31.58 -42.81
N THR A 183 17.55 31.70 -42.84
CA THR A 183 18.43 30.62 -42.34
C THR A 183 18.44 30.56 -40.82
N LEU A 184 18.32 31.68 -40.14
CA LEU A 184 18.29 31.82 -38.69
C LEU A 184 16.88 31.66 -38.09
N ASP A 185 15.82 31.70 -38.91
CA ASP A 185 14.45 31.50 -38.47
C ASP A 185 14.18 29.99 -38.24
N VAL A 186 14.64 29.52 -37.10
CA VAL A 186 14.49 28.09 -36.71
C VAL A 186 13.03 27.74 -36.41
N ASP A 187 12.21 28.71 -36.02
CA ASP A 187 10.79 28.55 -35.79
C ASP A 187 10.02 28.29 -37.08
N ALA A 188 10.30 29.06 -38.13
CA ALA A 188 9.69 28.82 -39.44
C ALA A 188 10.09 27.42 -39.98
N LYS A 189 11.35 27.02 -39.84
CA LYS A 189 11.80 25.67 -40.24
C LYS A 189 11.05 24.56 -39.52
N LEU A 190 10.84 24.70 -38.21
CA LEU A 190 10.09 23.74 -37.44
C LEU A 190 8.60 23.70 -37.85
N ALA A 191 7.99 24.87 -38.06
CA ALA A 191 6.61 24.98 -38.53
C ALA A 191 6.41 24.34 -39.91
N ASP A 192 7.35 24.55 -40.86
CA ASP A 192 7.33 23.93 -42.17
C ASP A 192 7.51 22.40 -42.09
N SER A 193 8.38 21.92 -41.21
CA SER A 193 8.55 20.47 -40.97
C SER A 193 7.29 19.83 -40.38
N ILE A 194 6.66 20.48 -39.41
CA ILE A 194 5.39 20.03 -38.82
C ILE A 194 4.29 19.98 -39.90
N LYS A 195 4.19 21.03 -40.71
CA LYS A 195 3.19 21.11 -41.78
C LYS A 195 3.41 20.07 -42.87
N SER A 196 4.68 19.87 -43.27
CA SER A 196 5.04 18.92 -44.34
C SER A 196 4.81 17.46 -43.88
N ALA A 197 5.06 17.14 -42.61
CA ALA A 197 4.78 15.84 -42.06
C ALA A 197 3.27 15.57 -42.01
N GLY A 198 2.44 16.56 -41.61
CA GLY A 198 0.98 16.47 -41.63
C GLY A 198 0.36 15.50 -40.58
N ASP A 199 1.18 14.89 -39.75
CA ASP A 199 0.81 13.88 -38.75
C ASP A 199 1.34 14.19 -37.34
N VAL A 200 1.74 15.44 -37.11
CA VAL A 200 2.33 15.90 -35.85
C VAL A 200 1.26 16.39 -34.88
N VAL A 201 1.34 15.87 -33.63
CA VAL A 201 0.54 16.31 -32.48
C VAL A 201 1.44 17.09 -31.53
N ILE A 202 1.00 18.31 -31.15
CA ILE A 202 1.76 19.18 -30.25
C ILE A 202 0.99 19.47 -28.97
N PRO A 203 1.67 19.72 -27.84
CA PRO A 203 1.03 19.96 -26.55
C PRO A 203 0.63 21.44 -26.37
N MET A 204 -0.41 21.64 -25.54
CA MET A 204 -0.72 22.86 -24.82
C MET A 204 -0.89 22.56 -23.34
N VAL A 205 -0.93 23.56 -22.47
CA VAL A 205 -1.10 23.37 -21.03
C VAL A 205 -2.19 24.29 -20.50
N PHE A 206 -3.01 23.77 -19.60
CA PHE A 206 -4.05 24.53 -18.90
C PHE A 206 -3.68 24.78 -17.45
N THR A 207 -4.16 25.89 -16.89
CA THR A 207 -4.17 26.13 -15.45
C THR A 207 -5.49 25.61 -14.89
N LEU A 208 -5.43 24.56 -14.03
CA LEU A 208 -6.61 23.99 -13.41
C LEU A 208 -7.23 24.96 -12.40
N GLY A 209 -8.53 24.98 -12.32
CA GLY A 209 -9.30 25.79 -11.36
C GLY A 209 -10.65 26.24 -11.93
N GLU A 210 -11.57 26.66 -11.07
CA GLU A 210 -12.86 27.18 -11.49
C GLU A 210 -12.71 28.60 -12.05
N PRO A 211 -13.16 28.86 -13.30
CA PRO A 211 -13.06 30.18 -13.91
C PRO A 211 -14.03 31.15 -13.25
N LEU A 212 -13.55 32.35 -12.94
CA LEU A 212 -14.33 33.47 -12.42
C LEU A 212 -14.70 34.42 -13.59
N GLY A 213 -15.86 34.20 -14.20
CA GLY A 213 -16.34 35.06 -15.29
C GLY A 213 -16.09 34.50 -16.68
N ARG A 214 -15.75 35.37 -17.64
CA ARG A 214 -15.50 35.04 -19.04
C ARG A 214 -14.02 35.22 -19.38
N PRO A 215 -13.48 34.56 -20.43
CA PRO A 215 -12.10 34.74 -20.83
C PRO A 215 -11.89 36.17 -21.32
N ASN A 216 -10.70 36.72 -21.02
CA ASN A 216 -10.32 38.08 -21.48
C ASN A 216 -10.11 38.17 -22.98
N GLU A 217 -9.71 37.06 -23.61
CA GLU A 217 -9.44 36.95 -25.02
C GLU A 217 -10.27 35.83 -25.65
N THR A 218 -10.65 36.01 -26.91
CA THR A 218 -11.33 34.97 -27.69
C THR A 218 -10.33 33.89 -28.06
N THR A 219 -10.71 32.63 -27.86
CA THR A 219 -9.87 31.51 -28.27
C THR A 219 -9.71 31.50 -29.79
N PRO A 220 -8.48 31.46 -30.32
CA PRO A 220 -8.25 31.43 -31.75
C PRO A 220 -8.83 30.20 -32.45
N ASP A 221 -9.27 30.34 -33.71
CA ASP A 221 -9.87 29.26 -34.50
C ASP A 221 -8.98 28.01 -34.63
N TYR A 222 -7.65 28.22 -34.72
CA TYR A 222 -6.69 27.12 -34.82
C TYR A 222 -6.57 26.30 -33.53
N ILE A 223 -7.04 26.84 -32.41
CA ILE A 223 -7.20 26.08 -31.15
C ILE A 223 -8.60 25.45 -31.07
N LEU A 224 -9.66 26.25 -31.40
CA LEU A 224 -11.05 25.80 -31.37
C LEU A 224 -11.30 24.57 -32.24
N LYS A 225 -10.61 24.42 -33.37
CA LYS A 225 -10.71 23.23 -34.23
C LYS A 225 -10.37 21.92 -33.55
N ASN A 226 -9.66 21.98 -32.41
CA ASN A 226 -9.31 20.79 -31.61
C ASN A 226 -10.30 20.54 -30.45
N ALA A 227 -11.29 21.41 -30.27
CA ALA A 227 -12.31 21.19 -29.25
C ALA A 227 -13.20 20.00 -29.62
N LEU A 228 -13.52 19.17 -28.62
CA LEU A 228 -14.43 18.05 -28.79
C LEU A 228 -15.87 18.53 -28.95
N GLY A 229 -16.71 17.68 -29.49
CA GLY A 229 -18.15 17.91 -29.55
C GLY A 229 -18.80 18.10 -28.17
N PRO A 230 -20.09 18.45 -28.13
CA PRO A 230 -20.80 18.68 -26.87
C PRO A 230 -20.84 17.39 -26.03
N ILE A 231 -20.83 17.56 -24.71
CA ILE A 231 -20.98 16.44 -23.77
C ILE A 231 -22.38 15.85 -23.90
N ILE A 232 -22.47 14.53 -24.01
CA ILE A 232 -23.72 13.79 -23.98
C ILE A 232 -24.00 13.45 -22.51
N SER A 233 -24.77 14.29 -21.83
CA SER A 233 -25.16 14.01 -20.45
C SER A 233 -26.59 13.47 -20.38
N THR A 234 -26.82 12.50 -19.49
CA THR A 234 -28.12 11.97 -19.18
C THR A 234 -28.63 12.53 -17.83
N PRO A 235 -29.96 12.62 -17.63
CA PRO A 235 -30.48 13.08 -16.35
C PRO A 235 -29.97 12.22 -15.19
N GLY A 236 -29.25 12.84 -14.25
CA GLY A 236 -28.64 12.16 -13.11
C GLY A 236 -27.13 12.06 -13.17
N ASP A 237 -26.49 12.34 -14.30
CA ASP A 237 -25.02 12.42 -14.38
C ASP A 237 -24.51 13.59 -13.54
N GLN A 238 -23.53 13.31 -12.68
CA GLN A 238 -22.89 14.30 -11.80
C GLN A 238 -21.45 14.58 -12.23
N GLY A 239 -20.90 13.75 -13.08
CA GLY A 239 -19.53 13.86 -13.58
C GLY A 239 -19.34 15.09 -14.46
N GLN A 240 -18.24 15.79 -14.29
CA GLN A 240 -17.81 16.89 -15.14
C GLN A 240 -16.29 16.86 -15.32
N PRO A 241 -15.79 17.23 -16.53
CA PRO A 241 -14.37 17.41 -16.75
C PRO A 241 -13.81 18.47 -15.80
N LEU A 242 -12.57 18.30 -15.40
CA LEU A 242 -11.89 19.28 -14.57
C LEU A 242 -11.89 20.66 -15.25
N PRO A 243 -12.32 21.72 -14.55
CA PRO A 243 -12.38 23.07 -15.08
C PRO A 243 -11.00 23.72 -15.10
N THR A 244 -10.82 24.68 -16.01
CA THR A 244 -9.56 25.41 -16.19
C THR A 244 -9.79 26.90 -16.32
N THR A 245 -8.82 27.70 -15.84
CA THR A 245 -8.89 29.17 -15.79
C THR A 245 -8.09 29.85 -16.89
N ALA A 246 -6.99 29.26 -17.31
CA ALA A 246 -6.09 29.81 -18.31
C ALA A 246 -5.53 28.72 -19.22
N MET A 247 -5.07 29.11 -20.41
CA MET A 247 -4.50 28.25 -21.42
C MET A 247 -3.16 28.82 -21.91
N SER A 248 -2.09 28.02 -21.80
CA SER A 248 -0.81 28.32 -22.47
C SER A 248 -0.81 27.64 -23.84
N MET A 249 -1.01 28.43 -24.87
CA MET A 249 -1.13 27.98 -26.26
C MET A 249 0.24 27.85 -26.91
N PRO A 250 0.42 26.93 -27.88
CA PRO A 250 1.57 26.95 -28.76
C PRO A 250 1.59 28.21 -29.60
N VAL A 251 2.78 28.66 -29.99
CA VAL A 251 2.94 29.79 -30.95
C VAL A 251 2.09 29.52 -32.20
N ALA A 252 1.41 30.55 -32.69
CA ALA A 252 0.41 30.45 -33.75
C ALA A 252 0.89 29.71 -35.01
N GLN A 253 2.14 29.86 -35.39
CA GLN A 253 2.72 29.19 -36.57
C GLN A 253 2.77 27.67 -36.38
N PHE A 254 3.15 27.18 -35.20
CA PHE A 254 3.16 25.74 -34.90
C PHE A 254 1.74 25.19 -34.76
N ALA A 255 0.87 25.93 -34.04
CA ALA A 255 -0.52 25.54 -33.82
C ALA A 255 -1.31 25.42 -35.14
N LYS A 256 -1.04 26.28 -36.13
CA LYS A 256 -1.63 26.21 -37.48
C LYS A 256 -1.06 25.05 -38.31
N ALA A 257 0.22 24.73 -38.12
CA ALA A 257 0.93 23.69 -38.86
C ALA A 257 0.59 22.30 -38.33
N ALA A 258 0.31 22.16 -37.01
CA ALA A 258 0.03 20.89 -36.36
C ALA A 258 -1.26 20.25 -36.86
N SER A 259 -1.24 18.92 -36.94
CA SER A 259 -2.39 18.11 -37.26
C SER A 259 -3.45 18.15 -36.16
N MET A 260 -2.99 18.02 -34.92
CA MET A 260 -3.83 18.10 -33.71
C MET A 260 -3.07 18.77 -32.56
N ILE A 261 -3.82 19.34 -31.63
CA ILE A 261 -3.29 19.92 -30.40
C ILE A 261 -4.05 19.27 -29.23
N GLY A 262 -3.30 18.78 -28.24
CA GLY A 262 -3.89 18.22 -27.01
C GLY A 262 -3.26 18.88 -25.78
N PHE A 263 -3.93 18.77 -24.63
CA PHE A 263 -3.30 19.25 -23.41
C PHE A 263 -2.36 18.21 -22.79
N LEU A 264 -1.33 18.71 -22.13
CA LEU A 264 -0.36 17.91 -21.37
C LEU A 264 -0.37 18.38 -19.92
N ASN A 265 -1.44 18.02 -19.23
CA ASN A 265 -1.62 18.30 -17.80
C ASN A 265 -1.63 16.99 -17.03
N ASP A 266 -0.73 16.87 -16.08
CA ASP A 266 -0.71 15.76 -15.14
C ASP A 266 -1.52 16.13 -13.90
N THR A 267 -2.30 15.17 -13.39
CA THR A 267 -3.06 15.32 -12.14
C THR A 267 -2.66 14.21 -11.18
N ALA A 268 -1.61 14.48 -10.41
CA ALA A 268 -1.16 13.55 -9.39
C ALA A 268 -2.20 13.43 -8.26
N ASP A 269 -2.29 12.24 -7.68
CA ASP A 269 -3.06 12.00 -6.47
C ASP A 269 -2.45 12.75 -5.26
N PRO A 270 -3.16 12.88 -4.13
CA PRO A 270 -2.67 13.60 -2.95
C PRO A 270 -1.35 13.09 -2.36
N ASP A 271 -0.94 11.87 -2.71
CA ASP A 271 0.35 11.29 -2.32
C ASP A 271 1.47 11.55 -3.35
N GLY A 272 1.17 12.28 -4.41
CA GLY A 272 2.08 12.63 -5.49
C GLY A 272 2.22 11.56 -6.58
N ALA A 273 1.55 10.41 -6.48
CA ALA A 273 1.62 9.37 -7.49
C ALA A 273 0.65 9.63 -8.64
N LEU A 274 1.08 9.28 -9.85
CA LEU A 274 0.27 9.41 -11.06
C LEU A 274 -0.39 8.07 -11.38
N ARG A 275 -1.68 7.93 -11.00
CA ARG A 275 -2.49 6.72 -11.24
C ARG A 275 -3.54 6.90 -12.32
N ALA A 276 -3.95 8.12 -12.53
CA ALA A 276 -4.97 8.45 -13.50
C ALA A 276 -4.61 9.74 -14.24
N GLU A 277 -5.01 9.82 -15.50
CA GLU A 277 -4.76 10.97 -16.34
C GLU A 277 -6.07 11.52 -16.90
N PRO A 278 -6.29 12.85 -16.87
CA PRO A 278 -7.46 13.45 -17.45
C PRO A 278 -7.43 13.28 -18.98
N LEU A 279 -8.50 12.74 -19.55
CA LEU A 279 -8.64 12.62 -21.00
C LEU A 279 -9.23 13.88 -21.62
N VAL A 280 -10.06 14.60 -20.88
CA VAL A 280 -10.79 15.79 -21.32
C VAL A 280 -10.73 16.84 -20.22
N LEU A 281 -10.42 18.08 -20.57
CA LEU A 281 -10.51 19.26 -19.72
C LEU A 281 -11.54 20.23 -20.24
N ARG A 282 -12.16 20.99 -19.35
CA ARG A 282 -13.12 22.05 -19.68
C ARG A 282 -12.48 23.42 -19.57
N TYR A 283 -12.48 24.16 -20.68
CA TYR A 283 -12.11 25.57 -20.69
C TYR A 283 -13.33 26.40 -21.09
N TYR A 284 -13.98 27.00 -20.09
CA TYR A 284 -15.27 27.67 -20.22
C TYR A 284 -16.33 26.77 -20.86
N ASP A 285 -16.75 27.05 -22.09
CA ASP A 285 -17.79 26.32 -22.81
C ASP A 285 -17.22 25.27 -23.79
N ALA A 286 -15.90 25.10 -23.85
CA ALA A 286 -15.22 24.20 -24.76
C ALA A 286 -14.53 23.06 -24.01
N TYR A 287 -14.43 21.91 -24.65
CA TYR A 287 -13.81 20.68 -24.12
C TYR A 287 -12.61 20.31 -24.98
N TYR A 288 -11.49 20.08 -24.37
CA TYR A 288 -10.25 19.80 -25.09
C TYR A 288 -9.72 18.42 -24.73
N PRO A 289 -9.19 17.66 -25.72
CA PRO A 289 -8.59 16.35 -25.49
C PRO A 289 -7.17 16.47 -24.94
N SER A 290 -6.74 15.44 -24.18
CA SER A 290 -5.33 15.29 -23.83
C SER A 290 -4.47 14.96 -25.05
N VAL A 291 -3.14 15.13 -24.93
CA VAL A 291 -2.20 14.67 -25.98
C VAL A 291 -2.37 13.19 -26.24
N ALA A 292 -2.54 12.37 -25.19
CA ALA A 292 -2.75 10.93 -25.33
C ALA A 292 -4.00 10.60 -26.16
N LEU A 293 -5.11 11.27 -25.87
CA LEU A 293 -6.35 11.12 -26.61
C LEU A 293 -6.21 11.62 -28.05
N SER A 294 -5.55 12.77 -28.26
CA SER A 294 -5.28 13.34 -29.58
C SER A 294 -4.40 12.43 -30.46
N VAL A 295 -3.38 11.81 -29.86
CA VAL A 295 -2.53 10.81 -30.53
C VAL A 295 -3.35 9.57 -30.93
N ALA A 296 -4.21 9.07 -30.04
CA ALA A 296 -5.06 7.94 -30.36
C ALA A 296 -6.07 8.28 -31.47
N MET A 297 -6.70 9.46 -31.41
CA MET A 297 -7.59 9.96 -32.47
C MET A 297 -6.88 10.03 -33.81
N LYS A 298 -5.70 10.65 -33.85
CA LYS A 298 -4.90 10.79 -35.09
C LYS A 298 -4.49 9.42 -35.63
N TYR A 299 -4.06 8.49 -34.78
CA TYR A 299 -3.69 7.14 -35.19
C TYR A 299 -4.88 6.37 -35.80
N LEU A 300 -6.10 6.58 -35.28
CA LEU A 300 -7.33 5.97 -35.74
C LEU A 300 -8.01 6.75 -36.90
N ASN A 301 -7.43 7.85 -37.37
CA ASN A 301 -7.99 8.76 -38.37
C ASN A 301 -9.37 9.34 -37.97
N LEU A 302 -9.53 9.69 -36.71
CA LEU A 302 -10.74 10.27 -36.14
C LEU A 302 -10.60 11.79 -36.02
N ARG A 303 -11.75 12.48 -36.05
CA ARG A 303 -11.89 13.92 -35.82
C ARG A 303 -12.38 14.18 -34.39
N PRO A 304 -12.24 15.41 -33.87
CA PRO A 304 -12.82 15.76 -32.56
C PRO A 304 -14.32 15.44 -32.43
N ASP A 305 -15.10 15.58 -33.51
CA ASP A 305 -16.54 15.27 -33.53
C ASP A 305 -16.85 13.77 -33.42
N ASP A 306 -15.89 12.88 -33.67
CA ASP A 306 -16.05 11.43 -33.55
C ASP A 306 -15.85 10.95 -32.10
N VAL A 307 -15.53 11.89 -31.18
CA VAL A 307 -15.35 11.62 -29.75
C VAL A 307 -16.60 12.04 -28.98
N HIS A 308 -17.18 11.10 -28.26
CA HIS A 308 -18.35 11.34 -27.43
C HIS A 308 -17.97 11.22 -25.96
N VAL A 309 -18.12 12.32 -25.25
CA VAL A 309 -17.86 12.41 -23.80
C VAL A 309 -19.17 12.13 -23.07
N MET A 310 -19.17 11.09 -22.22
CA MET A 310 -20.32 10.66 -21.43
C MET A 310 -19.93 10.73 -19.94
N PRO A 311 -20.34 11.76 -19.19
CA PRO A 311 -20.07 11.89 -17.77
C PRO A 311 -20.51 10.63 -17.01
N ASP A 312 -19.81 10.31 -15.92
CA ASP A 312 -20.05 9.11 -15.09
C ASP A 312 -19.88 7.75 -15.80
N GLN A 313 -19.71 7.74 -17.12
CA GLN A 313 -19.50 6.54 -17.90
C GLN A 313 -18.09 6.47 -18.47
N GLY A 314 -17.71 7.45 -19.30
CA GLY A 314 -16.39 7.47 -19.93
C GLY A 314 -16.35 8.27 -21.24
N VAL A 315 -15.35 7.97 -22.05
CA VAL A 315 -15.12 8.60 -23.35
C VAL A 315 -15.18 7.54 -24.44
N LYS A 316 -16.05 7.76 -25.43
CA LYS A 316 -16.12 6.91 -26.62
C LYS A 316 -15.36 7.57 -27.76
N VAL A 317 -14.38 6.87 -28.33
CA VAL A 317 -13.47 7.34 -29.38
C VAL A 317 -13.67 6.44 -30.59
N GLY A 318 -14.50 6.85 -31.50
CA GLY A 318 -14.93 6.00 -32.62
C GLY A 318 -15.55 4.69 -32.14
N GLY A 319 -14.86 3.57 -32.35
CA GLY A 319 -15.28 2.22 -31.89
C GLY A 319 -14.76 1.83 -30.50
N LEU A 320 -13.82 2.60 -29.94
CA LEU A 320 -13.23 2.32 -28.62
C LEU A 320 -14.05 2.97 -27.53
N TYR A 321 -14.16 2.28 -26.39
CA TYR A 321 -14.78 2.81 -25.17
C TYR A 321 -13.76 2.85 -24.04
N ILE A 322 -13.59 4.02 -23.42
CA ILE A 322 -12.64 4.25 -22.35
C ILE A 322 -13.42 4.58 -21.09
N GLY A 323 -13.42 3.68 -20.11
CA GLY A 323 -14.01 3.92 -18.80
C GLY A 323 -13.17 4.94 -18.00
N THR A 324 -13.85 5.93 -17.43
CA THR A 324 -13.20 6.98 -16.64
C THR A 324 -13.85 7.15 -15.27
N THR A 325 -13.18 7.89 -14.41
CA THR A 325 -13.77 8.46 -13.20
C THR A 325 -14.80 9.56 -13.58
N PRO A 326 -15.66 10.03 -12.64
CA PRO A 326 -16.64 11.08 -12.92
C PRO A 326 -16.03 12.39 -13.44
N ASP A 327 -14.79 12.70 -13.07
CA ASP A 327 -14.00 13.84 -13.54
C ASP A 327 -13.21 13.58 -14.82
N LEU A 328 -13.59 12.52 -15.56
CA LEU A 328 -13.04 12.10 -16.86
C LEU A 328 -11.54 11.77 -16.82
N ARG A 329 -11.04 11.25 -15.71
CA ARG A 329 -9.70 10.69 -15.64
C ARG A 329 -9.73 9.18 -15.91
N MET A 330 -8.88 8.72 -16.81
CA MET A 330 -8.63 7.29 -17.04
C MET A 330 -7.58 6.79 -16.05
N ARG A 331 -7.86 5.69 -15.35
CA ARG A 331 -6.87 5.01 -14.51
C ARG A 331 -5.93 4.19 -15.40
N ASN A 332 -4.68 4.61 -15.44
CA ASN A 332 -3.70 4.10 -16.38
C ASN A 332 -3.31 2.64 -16.06
N PHE A 333 -3.09 1.88 -17.11
CA PHE A 333 -2.37 0.62 -17.01
C PHE A 333 -0.87 0.88 -17.21
N TYR A 334 -0.06 0.47 -16.25
CA TYR A 334 1.38 0.61 -16.32
C TYR A 334 2.00 -0.74 -16.64
N TYR A 335 2.63 -0.84 -17.81
CA TYR A 335 3.28 -2.06 -18.26
C TYR A 335 4.59 -2.28 -17.50
N SER A 336 4.88 -3.55 -17.20
CA SER A 336 6.08 -3.94 -16.46
C SER A 336 7.34 -3.59 -17.24
N GLY A 337 8.28 -2.91 -16.58
CA GLY A 337 9.57 -2.49 -17.11
C GLY A 337 10.33 -1.69 -16.06
N THR A 338 11.61 -1.44 -16.34
CA THR A 338 12.47 -0.59 -15.52
C THR A 338 12.94 0.60 -16.33
N ASP A 339 13.47 1.65 -15.69
CA ASP A 339 14.06 2.79 -16.40
C ASP A 339 15.19 2.37 -17.34
N SER A 340 15.93 1.30 -17.00
CA SER A 340 16.99 0.71 -17.84
C SER A 340 16.50 -0.22 -18.94
N ASN A 341 15.29 -0.75 -18.80
CA ASN A 341 14.64 -1.63 -19.78
C ASN A 341 13.12 -1.31 -19.80
N PRO A 342 12.75 -0.18 -20.41
CA PRO A 342 11.36 0.27 -20.49
C PRO A 342 10.52 -0.69 -21.35
N PRO A 343 9.19 -0.75 -21.12
CA PRO A 343 8.31 -1.68 -21.85
C PRO A 343 8.14 -1.31 -23.33
N PHE A 344 8.53 -0.09 -23.72
CA PHE A 344 8.48 0.39 -25.09
C PHE A 344 9.90 0.51 -25.68
N PRO A 345 10.08 0.36 -27.01
CA PRO A 345 11.34 0.70 -27.66
C PRO A 345 11.68 2.17 -27.45
N VAL A 346 12.84 2.45 -26.87
CA VAL A 346 13.33 3.81 -26.63
C VAL A 346 14.61 4.02 -27.43
N TYR A 347 14.63 5.09 -28.23
CA TYR A 347 15.76 5.47 -29.07
C TYR A 347 16.28 6.85 -28.68
N SER A 348 17.59 7.02 -28.66
CA SER A 348 18.21 8.33 -28.37
C SER A 348 17.86 9.33 -29.46
N PHE A 349 17.49 10.55 -29.10
CA PHE A 349 17.18 11.64 -30.02
C PHE A 349 18.35 11.89 -31.01
N ALA A 350 19.58 11.93 -30.51
CA ALA A 350 20.76 12.14 -31.33
C ALA A 350 20.97 11.01 -32.35
N ASP A 351 20.75 9.74 -31.96
CA ASP A 351 20.95 8.62 -32.85
C ASP A 351 19.90 8.58 -33.99
N VAL A 352 18.65 8.97 -33.67
CA VAL A 352 17.60 9.11 -34.70
C VAL A 352 17.93 10.29 -35.65
N LYS A 353 18.27 11.45 -35.09
CA LYS A 353 18.64 12.64 -35.87
C LYS A 353 19.78 12.37 -36.85
N PHE A 354 20.80 11.63 -36.39
CA PHE A 354 21.96 11.29 -37.26
C PHE A 354 21.75 10.04 -38.13
N GLY A 355 20.55 9.49 -38.17
CA GLY A 355 20.19 8.35 -39.01
C GLY A 355 20.86 7.02 -38.67
N LYS A 356 21.27 6.84 -37.42
CA LYS A 356 21.85 5.58 -36.96
C LYS A 356 20.80 4.50 -36.70
N ILE A 357 19.53 4.90 -36.52
CA ILE A 357 18.41 3.99 -36.31
C ILE A 357 17.80 3.64 -37.68
N PRO A 358 17.53 2.35 -37.95
CA PRO A 358 16.97 1.94 -39.23
C PRO A 358 15.52 2.40 -39.40
N PRO A 359 15.06 2.79 -40.61
CA PRO A 359 13.71 3.32 -40.85
C PRO A 359 12.57 2.41 -40.39
N ASN A 360 12.71 1.12 -40.48
CA ASN A 360 11.69 0.13 -40.05
C ASN A 360 11.38 0.18 -38.55
N ALA A 361 12.23 0.84 -37.76
CA ALA A 361 11.97 1.06 -36.33
C ALA A 361 10.77 1.97 -36.09
N PHE A 362 10.44 2.86 -37.05
CA PHE A 362 9.40 3.88 -36.94
C PHE A 362 8.23 3.69 -37.90
N GLN A 363 8.38 2.81 -38.89
CA GLN A 363 7.37 2.59 -39.91
C GLN A 363 6.03 2.19 -39.31
N ASP A 364 4.96 2.89 -39.69
CA ASP A 364 3.57 2.74 -39.24
C ASP A 364 3.38 2.87 -37.72
N LYS A 365 4.35 3.44 -37.00
CA LYS A 365 4.31 3.58 -35.53
C LYS A 365 3.90 4.98 -35.09
N ILE A 366 3.43 5.04 -33.85
CA ILE A 366 3.31 6.25 -33.06
C ILE A 366 4.66 6.53 -32.44
N VAL A 367 5.25 7.68 -32.73
CA VAL A 367 6.53 8.10 -32.19
C VAL A 367 6.32 9.24 -31.20
N LEU A 368 6.67 8.99 -29.94
CA LEU A 368 6.56 9.96 -28.86
C LEU A 368 7.93 10.56 -28.54
N ILE A 369 8.05 11.88 -28.67
CA ILE A 369 9.31 12.59 -28.42
C ILE A 369 9.23 13.28 -27.06
N GLY A 370 10.20 13.04 -26.18
CA GLY A 370 10.22 13.71 -24.88
C GLY A 370 11.44 13.42 -24.02
N ALA A 371 11.54 14.15 -22.92
CA ALA A 371 12.69 14.08 -22.02
C ALA A 371 12.69 12.81 -21.18
N THR A 372 13.88 12.18 -21.11
CA THR A 372 14.20 11.09 -20.19
C THR A 372 15.50 11.36 -19.43
N ALA A 373 16.27 12.37 -19.85
CA ALA A 373 17.53 12.72 -19.19
C ALA A 373 17.33 13.14 -17.74
N THR A 374 18.31 12.83 -16.92
CA THR A 374 18.31 13.20 -15.52
C THR A 374 18.33 14.73 -15.35
N GLY A 375 17.34 15.28 -14.63
CA GLY A 375 17.21 16.73 -14.41
C GLY A 375 16.51 17.51 -15.53
N LEU A 376 15.97 16.84 -16.55
CA LEU A 376 15.05 17.41 -17.51
C LEU A 376 13.62 16.97 -17.24
N GLY A 377 12.81 17.90 -16.71
CA GLY A 377 11.41 17.65 -16.34
C GLY A 377 11.24 16.89 -15.03
N ASP A 378 10.03 16.90 -14.52
CA ASP A 378 9.64 16.19 -13.31
C ASP A 378 9.47 14.70 -13.62
N ARG A 379 9.88 13.87 -12.66
CA ARG A 379 9.63 12.43 -12.70
C ARG A 379 8.47 12.11 -11.80
N PHE A 380 7.54 11.29 -12.26
CA PHE A 380 6.33 10.96 -11.52
C PHE A 380 6.42 9.57 -10.87
N PRO A 381 6.16 9.46 -9.56
CA PRO A 381 5.88 8.17 -8.96
C PRO A 381 4.64 7.55 -9.62
N THR A 382 4.73 6.27 -9.97
CA THR A 382 3.65 5.48 -10.55
C THR A 382 3.55 4.14 -9.81
N PRO A 383 2.47 3.36 -9.94
CA PRO A 383 2.36 2.04 -9.30
C PRO A 383 3.52 1.07 -9.61
N THR A 384 4.22 1.25 -10.74
CA THR A 384 5.31 0.36 -11.18
C THR A 384 6.69 0.99 -11.11
N SER A 385 6.81 2.30 -10.84
CA SER A 385 8.11 3.01 -10.79
C SER A 385 8.07 4.14 -9.77
N SER A 386 9.16 4.32 -9.02
CA SER A 386 9.32 5.45 -8.09
C SER A 386 9.54 6.80 -8.78
N GLY A 387 9.79 6.81 -10.10
CA GLY A 387 10.07 8.04 -10.85
C GLY A 387 10.10 7.80 -12.35
N MET A 388 8.94 7.70 -12.99
CA MET A 388 8.81 7.51 -14.44
C MET A 388 8.95 8.83 -15.19
N ALA A 389 9.64 8.83 -16.31
CA ALA A 389 9.75 10.01 -17.19
C ALA A 389 8.40 10.32 -17.86
N PRO A 390 8.01 11.61 -18.04
CA PRO A 390 6.71 12.01 -18.59
C PRO A 390 6.37 11.37 -19.93
N VAL A 391 7.34 11.25 -20.83
CA VAL A 391 7.13 10.63 -22.15
C VAL A 391 6.82 9.13 -22.04
N LEU A 392 7.35 8.44 -21.03
CA LEU A 392 7.03 7.04 -20.76
C LEU A 392 5.65 6.90 -20.13
N VAL A 393 5.24 7.84 -19.28
CA VAL A 393 3.85 7.91 -18.79
C VAL A 393 2.91 8.06 -19.98
N LEU A 394 3.16 9.04 -20.86
CA LEU A 394 2.36 9.23 -22.08
C LEU A 394 2.29 7.96 -22.93
N ALA A 395 3.41 7.23 -23.08
CA ALA A 395 3.44 5.98 -23.83
C ALA A 395 2.53 4.90 -23.21
N ASN A 396 2.53 4.78 -21.86
CA ASN A 396 1.62 3.89 -21.15
C ASN A 396 0.16 4.29 -21.35
N VAL A 397 -0.16 5.58 -21.27
CA VAL A 397 -1.53 6.10 -21.48
C VAL A 397 -2.02 5.84 -22.88
N VAL A 398 -1.24 6.19 -23.91
CA VAL A 398 -1.59 5.93 -25.32
C VAL A 398 -1.78 4.43 -25.57
N SER A 399 -0.88 3.60 -25.04
CA SER A 399 -1.02 2.13 -25.15
C SER A 399 -2.29 1.63 -24.46
N SER A 400 -2.61 2.16 -23.27
CA SER A 400 -3.82 1.82 -22.52
C SER A 400 -5.09 2.15 -23.32
N ILE A 401 -5.13 3.31 -23.96
CA ILE A 401 -6.25 3.73 -24.82
C ILE A 401 -6.41 2.78 -26.01
N LEU A 402 -5.33 2.51 -26.74
CA LEU A 402 -5.39 1.71 -27.98
C LEU A 402 -5.72 0.24 -27.73
N GLN A 403 -5.27 -0.32 -26.59
CA GLN A 403 -5.51 -1.70 -26.22
C GLN A 403 -6.73 -1.88 -25.31
N GLN A 404 -7.38 -0.79 -24.90
CA GLN A 404 -8.46 -0.78 -23.91
C GLN A 404 -8.05 -1.41 -22.57
N ASN A 405 -6.77 -1.25 -22.20
CA ASN A 405 -6.21 -1.69 -20.93
C ASN A 405 -6.20 -0.51 -19.94
N PHE A 406 -7.20 -0.42 -19.11
CA PHE A 406 -7.32 0.60 -18.07
C PHE A 406 -8.14 0.06 -16.91
N PHE A 407 -7.91 0.59 -15.72
CA PHE A 407 -8.68 0.18 -14.55
C PHE A 407 -9.94 1.03 -14.40
N THR A 408 -11.04 0.38 -14.08
CA THR A 408 -12.33 1.04 -13.89
C THR A 408 -12.81 0.90 -12.45
N GLN A 409 -13.50 1.92 -11.97
CA GLN A 409 -14.20 1.92 -10.69
C GLN A 409 -15.62 2.51 -10.90
N PRO A 410 -16.54 1.74 -11.45
CA PRO A 410 -17.91 2.20 -11.65
C PRO A 410 -18.58 2.56 -10.32
N GLN A 411 -19.52 3.50 -10.32
CA GLN A 411 -20.18 3.98 -9.09
C GLN A 411 -20.85 2.86 -8.26
N TRP A 412 -21.34 1.80 -8.92
CA TRP A 412 -21.95 0.66 -8.21
C TRP A 412 -20.98 -0.07 -7.29
N THR A 413 -19.64 0.01 -7.51
CA THR A 413 -18.63 -0.60 -6.63
C THR A 413 -18.66 -0.03 -5.22
N ASN A 414 -19.01 1.26 -5.07
CA ASN A 414 -19.18 1.90 -3.77
C ASN A 414 -20.33 1.28 -2.97
N TYR A 415 -21.43 0.90 -3.65
CA TYR A 415 -22.55 0.21 -3.00
C TYR A 415 -22.16 -1.21 -2.58
N VAL A 416 -21.32 -1.90 -3.37
CA VAL A 416 -20.78 -3.22 -3.00
C VAL A 416 -19.87 -3.08 -1.78
N THR A 417 -18.96 -2.14 -1.77
CA THR A 417 -18.10 -1.86 -0.59
C THR A 417 -18.92 -1.58 0.66
N LEU A 418 -19.96 -0.74 0.55
CA LEU A 418 -20.88 -0.45 1.66
C LEU A 418 -21.62 -1.71 2.12
N ALA A 419 -22.12 -2.52 1.21
CA ALA A 419 -22.79 -3.77 1.55
C ALA A 419 -21.86 -4.75 2.27
N VAL A 420 -20.61 -4.88 1.82
CA VAL A 420 -19.59 -5.71 2.47
C VAL A 420 -19.25 -5.17 3.87
N LEU A 421 -19.10 -3.85 4.02
CA LEU A 421 -18.88 -3.21 5.33
C LEU A 421 -20.01 -3.53 6.31
N LEU A 422 -21.28 -3.37 5.89
CA LEU A 422 -22.45 -3.70 6.71
C LEU A 422 -22.48 -5.18 7.07
N LEU A 423 -22.15 -6.07 6.12
CA LEU A 423 -22.06 -7.50 6.37
C LEU A 423 -20.98 -7.84 7.39
N MET A 424 -19.80 -7.21 7.32
CA MET A 424 -18.74 -7.39 8.31
C MET A 424 -19.16 -6.88 9.69
N ILE A 425 -19.86 -5.75 9.79
CA ILE A 425 -20.41 -5.25 11.06
C ILE A 425 -21.42 -6.25 11.65
N VAL A 426 -22.32 -6.78 10.84
CA VAL A 426 -23.29 -7.81 11.26
C VAL A 426 -22.57 -9.08 11.71
N TYR A 427 -21.56 -9.53 10.99
CA TYR A 427 -20.73 -10.66 11.38
C TYR A 427 -20.08 -10.46 12.74
N ILE A 428 -19.40 -9.32 12.95
CA ILE A 428 -18.71 -8.99 14.22
C ILE A 428 -19.71 -8.85 15.37
N ALA A 429 -20.88 -8.26 15.14
CA ALA A 429 -21.87 -8.01 16.20
C ALA A 429 -22.65 -9.27 16.60
N PHE A 430 -23.07 -10.10 15.65
CA PHE A 430 -24.04 -11.15 15.90
C PHE A 430 -23.48 -12.56 15.78
N LEU A 431 -22.59 -12.83 14.84
CA LEU A 431 -22.09 -14.18 14.58
C LEU A 431 -20.81 -14.46 15.37
N LEU A 432 -19.82 -13.59 15.32
CA LEU A 432 -18.53 -13.76 15.98
C LEU A 432 -18.63 -14.11 17.48
N PRO A 433 -19.50 -13.44 18.29
CA PRO A 433 -19.60 -13.75 19.71
C PRO A 433 -20.23 -15.09 20.04
N ARG A 434 -20.88 -15.75 19.07
CA ARG A 434 -21.53 -17.06 19.25
C ARG A 434 -20.63 -18.23 18.89
N LEU A 435 -19.51 -17.97 18.24
CA LEU A 435 -18.57 -18.99 17.78
C LEU A 435 -17.55 -19.34 18.87
N LYS A 436 -17.08 -20.58 18.87
CA LYS A 436 -15.91 -20.98 19.66
C LYS A 436 -14.66 -20.22 19.18
N PRO A 437 -13.73 -19.81 20.06
CA PRO A 437 -12.61 -18.94 19.68
C PRO A 437 -11.78 -19.43 18.49
N GLY A 438 -11.46 -20.73 18.44
CA GLY A 438 -10.72 -21.31 17.32
C GLY A 438 -11.50 -21.27 15.99
N LEU A 439 -12.81 -21.56 16.02
CA LEU A 439 -13.66 -21.50 14.84
C LEU A 439 -13.88 -20.05 14.38
N ALA A 440 -14.04 -19.13 15.33
CA ALA A 440 -14.14 -17.70 15.05
C ALA A 440 -12.89 -17.17 14.33
N ALA A 441 -11.70 -17.55 14.79
CA ALA A 441 -10.43 -17.18 14.16
C ALA A 441 -10.31 -17.75 12.73
N LEU A 442 -10.70 -19.03 12.55
CA LEU A 442 -10.65 -19.67 11.24
C LEU A 442 -11.60 -19.03 10.24
N ILE A 443 -12.85 -18.73 10.65
CA ILE A 443 -13.82 -18.06 9.77
C ILE A 443 -13.37 -16.64 9.42
N SER A 444 -12.91 -15.86 10.42
CA SER A 444 -12.42 -14.49 10.14
C SER A 444 -11.21 -14.48 9.25
N LEU A 445 -10.27 -15.41 9.41
CA LEU A 445 -9.12 -15.57 8.51
C LEU A 445 -9.56 -15.96 7.09
N GLY A 446 -10.50 -16.90 6.99
CA GLY A 446 -11.09 -17.30 5.70
C GLY A 446 -11.78 -16.15 4.99
N LEU A 447 -12.59 -15.35 5.70
CA LEU A 447 -13.22 -14.15 5.16
C LEU A 447 -12.19 -13.11 4.71
N LEU A 448 -11.14 -12.90 5.49
CA LEU A 448 -10.04 -11.98 5.13
C LEU A 448 -9.37 -12.42 3.82
N ILE A 449 -9.01 -13.70 3.71
CA ILE A 449 -8.41 -14.26 2.50
C ILE A 449 -9.35 -14.10 1.30
N VAL A 450 -10.65 -14.35 1.48
CA VAL A 450 -11.65 -14.20 0.42
C VAL A 450 -11.78 -12.75 -0.02
N LEU A 451 -11.83 -11.78 0.92
CA LEU A 451 -11.90 -10.36 0.57
C LEU A 451 -10.68 -9.91 -0.26
N LEU A 452 -9.48 -10.25 0.19
CA LEU A 452 -8.24 -9.93 -0.52
C LEU A 452 -8.16 -10.65 -1.87
N ALA A 453 -8.53 -11.92 -1.93
CA ALA A 453 -8.53 -12.69 -3.17
C ALA A 453 -9.52 -12.12 -4.19
N ILE A 454 -10.70 -11.67 -3.78
CA ILE A 454 -11.69 -11.02 -4.66
C ILE A 454 -11.12 -9.70 -5.19
N GLU A 455 -10.58 -8.84 -4.32
CA GLU A 455 -10.02 -7.54 -4.71
C GLU A 455 -8.92 -7.70 -5.76
N PHE A 456 -7.88 -8.48 -5.45
CA PHE A 456 -6.75 -8.67 -6.36
C PHE A 456 -7.12 -9.44 -7.62
N SER A 457 -7.98 -10.46 -7.54
CA SER A 457 -8.43 -11.21 -8.72
C SER A 457 -9.27 -10.36 -9.69
N LEU A 458 -10.15 -9.50 -9.19
CA LEU A 458 -10.93 -8.60 -10.02
C LEU A 458 -10.05 -7.52 -10.65
N LEU A 459 -9.08 -7.01 -9.90
CA LEU A 459 -8.14 -6.02 -10.39
C LEU A 459 -7.27 -6.62 -11.52
N GLU A 460 -6.74 -7.84 -11.35
CA GLU A 460 -5.88 -8.49 -12.33
C GLU A 460 -6.67 -8.97 -13.56
N SER A 461 -7.81 -9.67 -13.36
CA SER A 461 -8.51 -10.37 -14.45
C SER A 461 -9.53 -9.52 -15.21
N ARG A 462 -10.09 -8.50 -14.53
CA ARG A 462 -11.17 -7.65 -15.08
C ARG A 462 -10.82 -6.17 -15.12
N HIS A 463 -9.64 -5.79 -14.65
CA HIS A 463 -9.23 -4.40 -14.46
C HIS A 463 -10.28 -3.58 -13.69
N LEU A 464 -11.00 -4.26 -12.77
CA LEU A 464 -12.06 -3.68 -11.96
C LEU A 464 -11.55 -3.48 -10.52
N TRP A 465 -11.52 -2.25 -10.08
CA TRP A 465 -11.13 -1.92 -8.71
C TRP A 465 -12.36 -1.80 -7.80
N ILE A 466 -12.39 -2.62 -6.75
CA ILE A 466 -13.36 -2.55 -5.66
C ILE A 466 -12.58 -2.37 -4.36
N THR A 467 -12.88 -1.33 -3.60
CA THR A 467 -12.18 -0.99 -2.36
C THR A 467 -12.61 -1.92 -1.21
N LEU A 468 -11.85 -2.99 -0.95
CA LEU A 468 -12.14 -3.98 0.08
C LEU A 468 -11.13 -3.98 1.24
N MET A 469 -10.07 -3.16 1.20
CA MET A 469 -9.11 -3.05 2.30
C MET A 469 -9.72 -2.48 3.58
N ILE A 470 -10.63 -1.50 3.45
CA ILE A 470 -11.36 -0.94 4.62
C ILE A 470 -12.23 -2.00 5.28
N PRO A 471 -13.08 -2.78 4.57
CA PRO A 471 -13.78 -3.93 5.13
C PRO A 471 -12.86 -4.99 5.75
N ALA A 472 -11.72 -5.28 5.12
CA ALA A 472 -10.72 -6.22 5.64
C ALA A 472 -10.11 -5.72 6.97
N LEU A 473 -9.76 -4.46 7.06
CA LEU A 473 -9.25 -3.85 8.29
C LEU A 473 -10.30 -3.82 9.40
N LEU A 474 -11.56 -3.51 9.06
CA LEU A 474 -12.70 -3.59 10.00
C LEU A 474 -12.84 -5.00 10.57
N LEU A 475 -12.73 -6.03 9.73
CA LEU A 475 -12.81 -7.43 10.13
C LEU A 475 -11.70 -7.79 11.12
N VAL A 476 -10.44 -7.47 10.79
CA VAL A 476 -9.27 -7.80 11.63
C VAL A 476 -9.33 -7.11 12.98
N THR A 477 -9.53 -5.79 12.98
CA THR A 477 -9.57 -4.99 14.21
C THR A 477 -10.81 -5.31 15.06
N GLY A 478 -11.95 -5.54 14.42
CA GLY A 478 -13.19 -5.95 15.10
C GLY A 478 -13.08 -7.33 15.71
N HIS A 479 -12.46 -8.29 15.03
CA HIS A 479 -12.16 -9.61 15.58
C HIS A 479 -11.27 -9.51 16.83
N LEU A 480 -10.20 -8.72 16.75
CA LEU A 480 -9.26 -8.53 17.86
C LEU A 480 -9.96 -7.94 19.10
N ILE A 481 -10.71 -6.83 18.92
CA ILE A 481 -11.43 -6.16 20.01
C ILE A 481 -12.44 -7.12 20.65
N MET A 482 -13.18 -7.86 19.83
CA MET A 482 -14.20 -8.79 20.33
C MET A 482 -13.59 -9.96 21.08
N THR A 483 -12.46 -10.49 20.60
CA THR A 483 -11.72 -11.58 21.26
C THR A 483 -11.18 -11.14 22.62
N VAL A 484 -10.58 -9.95 22.72
CA VAL A 484 -10.11 -9.38 23.99
C VAL A 484 -11.27 -9.21 24.98
N LYS A 485 -12.42 -8.72 24.54
CA LYS A 485 -13.62 -8.60 25.39
C LYS A 485 -14.12 -9.96 25.88
N LEU A 486 -14.19 -10.95 24.99
CA LEU A 486 -14.68 -12.29 25.33
C LEU A 486 -13.75 -13.01 26.31
N SER A 487 -12.42 -12.94 26.08
CA SER A 487 -11.42 -13.56 26.98
C SER A 487 -11.45 -12.91 28.37
N GLY A 488 -11.56 -11.58 28.44
CA GLY A 488 -11.69 -10.87 29.72
C GLY A 488 -12.95 -11.24 30.50
N LEU A 489 -14.07 -11.50 29.83
CA LEU A 489 -15.29 -11.98 30.46
C LEU A 489 -15.15 -13.43 30.97
N THR A 490 -14.53 -14.30 30.18
CA THR A 490 -14.28 -15.70 30.55
C THR A 490 -13.38 -15.79 31.78
N SER A 491 -12.31 -15.00 31.84
CA SER A 491 -11.42 -14.93 32.99
C SER A 491 -12.15 -14.46 34.25
N ARG A 492 -13.02 -13.46 34.16
CA ARG A 492 -13.83 -12.98 35.30
C ARG A 492 -14.85 -14.00 35.79
N LEU A 493 -15.44 -14.78 34.85
CA LEU A 493 -16.37 -15.84 35.19
C LEU A 493 -15.65 -17.01 35.88
N LEU A 494 -14.47 -17.42 35.42
CA LEU A 494 -13.64 -18.46 36.03
C LEU A 494 -13.28 -18.08 37.45
N VAL A 495 -12.75 -16.89 37.70
CA VAL A 495 -12.42 -16.39 39.05
C VAL A 495 -13.64 -16.36 39.95
N ARG A 496 -14.82 -16.03 39.46
CA ARG A 496 -16.06 -16.03 40.25
C ARG A 496 -16.54 -17.44 40.58
N THR A 497 -16.46 -18.35 39.61
CA THR A 497 -16.83 -19.75 39.81
C THR A 497 -15.89 -20.46 40.81
N GLU A 498 -14.59 -20.15 40.76
CA GLU A 498 -13.60 -20.61 41.73
C GLU A 498 -13.89 -20.07 43.13
N ALA A 499 -14.23 -18.77 43.25
CA ALA A 499 -14.61 -18.19 44.55
C ALA A 499 -15.89 -18.82 45.13
N ASP A 500 -16.95 -18.98 44.30
CA ASP A 500 -18.22 -19.61 44.73
C ASP A 500 -17.99 -21.09 45.10
N SER A 501 -17.12 -21.82 44.40
CA SER A 501 -16.72 -23.19 44.70
C SER A 501 -15.93 -23.30 46.02
N ALA A 502 -15.03 -22.33 46.27
CA ALA A 502 -14.26 -22.26 47.49
C ALA A 502 -15.17 -21.98 48.72
N GLU A 503 -16.13 -21.05 48.57
CA GLU A 503 -17.10 -20.78 49.66
C GLU A 503 -18.00 -21.98 49.99
N SER A 504 -18.47 -22.68 48.93
CA SER A 504 -19.23 -23.93 49.11
C SER A 504 -18.37 -25.00 49.79
N SER A 505 -17.12 -25.15 49.44
CA SER A 505 -16.17 -26.09 50.04
C SER A 505 -15.88 -25.73 51.50
N LYS A 506 -15.75 -24.44 51.80
CA LYS A 506 -15.59 -23.94 53.19
C LYS A 506 -16.79 -24.29 54.06
N MET A 507 -18.03 -24.06 53.57
CA MET A 507 -19.27 -24.40 54.33
C MET A 507 -19.41 -25.90 54.55
N LEU A 508 -19.12 -26.70 53.52
CA LEU A 508 -19.14 -28.16 53.65
C LEU A 508 -18.07 -28.64 54.62
N GLY A 509 -16.88 -28.07 54.62
CA GLY A 509 -15.81 -28.38 55.57
C GLY A 509 -16.23 -28.12 57.02
N LEU A 510 -16.85 -26.96 57.29
CA LEU A 510 -17.42 -26.64 58.62
C LEU A 510 -18.54 -27.62 59.03
N ALA A 511 -19.43 -27.99 58.11
CA ALA A 511 -20.50 -28.94 58.39
C ALA A 511 -19.93 -30.34 58.75
N PHE A 512 -18.93 -30.84 58.00
CA PHE A 512 -18.27 -32.13 58.33
C PHE A 512 -17.48 -32.03 59.62
N GLN A 513 -16.83 -30.96 59.94
CA GLN A 513 -16.14 -30.75 61.20
C GLN A 513 -17.14 -30.79 62.35
N GLY A 514 -18.30 -30.11 62.25
CA GLY A 514 -19.38 -30.14 63.27
C GLY A 514 -19.98 -31.54 63.47
N GLN A 515 -20.01 -32.38 62.42
CA GLN A 515 -20.44 -33.78 62.50
C GLN A 515 -19.33 -34.73 63.02
N GLY A 516 -18.15 -34.23 63.31
CA GLY A 516 -17.03 -35.00 63.73
C GLY A 516 -16.32 -35.83 62.68
N GLN A 517 -16.67 -35.61 61.38
CA GLN A 517 -16.06 -36.25 60.21
C GLN A 517 -14.82 -35.43 59.76
N LEU A 518 -13.76 -35.48 60.58
CA LEU A 518 -12.61 -34.56 60.47
C LEU A 518 -11.82 -34.76 59.14
N ASP A 519 -11.74 -36.00 58.64
CA ASP A 519 -11.06 -36.28 57.37
C ASP A 519 -11.78 -35.63 56.18
N MET A 520 -13.10 -35.70 56.14
CA MET A 520 -13.93 -35.07 55.16
C MET A 520 -13.84 -33.51 55.22
N ALA A 521 -13.76 -32.98 56.43
CA ALA A 521 -13.56 -31.58 56.69
C ALA A 521 -12.22 -31.10 56.11
N PHE A 522 -11.14 -31.85 56.37
CA PHE A 522 -9.81 -31.54 55.84
C PHE A 522 -9.78 -31.51 54.32
N ASP A 523 -10.35 -32.54 53.68
CA ASP A 523 -10.43 -32.60 52.20
C ASP A 523 -11.19 -31.42 51.58
N LYS A 524 -12.22 -30.93 52.26
CA LYS A 524 -12.98 -29.76 51.80
C LYS A 524 -12.23 -28.45 52.01
N PHE A 525 -11.60 -28.25 53.18
CA PHE A 525 -10.78 -27.05 53.44
C PHE A 525 -9.56 -26.96 52.51
N ARG A 526 -8.95 -28.09 52.18
CA ARG A 526 -7.81 -28.15 51.26
C ARG A 526 -8.13 -27.71 49.83
N LYS A 527 -9.43 -27.75 49.44
CA LYS A 527 -9.91 -27.27 48.12
C LYS A 527 -10.14 -25.75 48.09
N CYS A 528 -10.08 -25.09 49.23
CA CYS A 528 -10.17 -23.65 49.31
C CYS A 528 -8.80 -22.99 49.07
N PRO A 529 -8.73 -21.81 48.43
CA PRO A 529 -7.50 -21.03 48.40
C PRO A 529 -7.03 -20.79 49.86
N MET A 530 -5.73 -21.00 50.11
CA MET A 530 -5.17 -20.83 51.44
C MET A 530 -5.06 -19.35 51.79
N ASP A 531 -5.80 -18.94 52.80
CA ASP A 531 -5.75 -17.62 53.42
C ASP A 531 -5.76 -17.75 54.95
N ASP A 532 -5.62 -16.66 55.65
CA ASP A 532 -5.59 -16.66 57.13
C ASP A 532 -6.89 -17.22 57.73
N SER A 533 -8.04 -17.02 57.04
CA SER A 533 -9.34 -17.57 57.48
C SER A 533 -9.40 -19.12 57.35
N ILE A 534 -8.86 -19.64 56.25
CA ILE A 534 -8.76 -21.10 56.03
C ILE A 534 -7.68 -21.70 56.96
N ALA A 535 -6.58 -21.01 57.19
CA ALA A 535 -5.55 -21.39 58.15
C ALA A 535 -6.11 -21.50 59.57
N ASP A 536 -7.00 -20.57 59.98
CA ASP A 536 -7.68 -20.63 61.28
C ASP A 536 -8.64 -21.83 61.37
N LEU A 537 -9.37 -22.12 60.30
CA LEU A 537 -10.27 -23.32 60.28
C LEU A 537 -9.48 -24.61 60.34
N LEU A 538 -8.40 -24.70 59.59
CA LEU A 538 -7.49 -25.84 59.61
C LEU A 538 -6.81 -25.99 60.99
N TYR A 539 -6.43 -24.89 61.62
CA TYR A 539 -5.86 -24.90 62.97
C TYR A 539 -6.86 -25.50 63.98
N ASN A 540 -8.14 -25.07 63.94
CA ASN A 540 -9.20 -25.61 64.77
C ASN A 540 -9.45 -27.09 64.46
N LEU A 541 -9.40 -27.47 63.17
CA LEU A 541 -9.53 -28.89 62.79
C LEU A 541 -8.38 -29.75 63.32
N ALA A 542 -7.14 -29.21 63.32
CA ALA A 542 -6.00 -29.90 63.91
C ALA A 542 -6.14 -30.10 65.43
N LEU A 543 -6.69 -29.07 66.11
CA LEU A 543 -7.05 -29.25 67.58
C LEU A 543 -8.09 -30.29 67.78
N ASP A 544 -9.09 -30.43 66.90
CA ASP A 544 -10.10 -31.49 67.00
C ASP A 544 -9.52 -32.90 66.77
N TYR A 545 -8.53 -33.02 65.84
CA TYR A 545 -7.77 -34.26 65.72
C TYR A 545 -6.94 -34.54 66.94
N GLU A 546 -6.28 -33.56 67.60
CA GLU A 546 -5.56 -33.75 68.87
C GLU A 546 -6.51 -34.27 70.01
N ARG A 547 -7.71 -33.66 70.11
CA ARG A 547 -8.73 -34.06 71.09
C ARG A 547 -9.16 -35.53 70.91
N LYS A 548 -9.22 -36.02 69.65
CA LYS A 548 -9.48 -37.38 69.29
C LYS A 548 -8.25 -38.31 69.35
N ARG A 549 -7.12 -37.79 69.81
CA ARG A 549 -5.81 -38.52 69.91
C ARG A 549 -5.28 -39.02 68.56
N GLN A 550 -5.69 -38.33 67.42
CA GLN A 550 -5.21 -38.63 66.07
C GLN A 550 -4.02 -37.71 65.72
N PHE A 551 -2.91 -37.86 66.45
CA PHE A 551 -1.78 -36.97 66.40
C PHE A 551 -1.06 -36.93 65.00
N ASN A 552 -1.05 -38.08 64.31
CA ASN A 552 -0.54 -38.16 62.92
C ASN A 552 -1.32 -37.29 62.00
N LYS A 553 -2.67 -37.26 62.04
CA LYS A 553 -3.51 -36.42 61.23
C LYS A 553 -3.44 -34.96 61.64
N ALA A 554 -3.36 -34.64 62.91
CA ALA A 554 -3.13 -33.31 63.42
C ALA A 554 -1.79 -32.73 62.88
N GLY A 555 -0.75 -33.60 62.94
CA GLY A 555 0.57 -33.23 62.38
C GLY A 555 0.52 -32.92 60.91
N SER A 556 -0.22 -33.67 60.09
CA SER A 556 -0.39 -33.41 58.66
C SER A 556 -1.09 -32.08 58.39
N VAL A 557 -2.12 -31.73 59.18
CA VAL A 557 -2.82 -30.44 59.05
C VAL A 557 -1.94 -29.30 59.51
N TYR A 558 -1.20 -29.44 60.61
CA TYR A 558 -0.23 -28.40 61.03
C TYR A 558 0.88 -28.22 60.02
N HIS A 559 1.35 -29.27 59.37
CA HIS A 559 2.35 -29.16 58.31
C HIS A 559 1.81 -28.34 57.15
N TYR A 560 0.55 -28.58 56.73
CA TYR A 560 -0.10 -27.86 55.66
C TYR A 560 -0.25 -26.35 55.95
N ILE A 561 -0.53 -25.99 57.23
CA ILE A 561 -0.59 -24.59 57.68
C ILE A 561 0.83 -24.00 57.73
N HIS A 562 1.82 -24.76 58.23
CA HIS A 562 3.21 -24.31 58.33
C HIS A 562 3.83 -24.01 56.97
N ASP A 563 3.51 -24.82 55.96
CA ASP A 563 3.98 -24.58 54.58
C ASP A 563 3.43 -23.28 53.99
N TYR A 564 2.20 -22.86 54.38
CA TYR A 564 1.63 -21.59 54.03
C TYR A 564 2.27 -20.43 54.81
N ASN A 565 2.33 -20.53 56.12
CA ASN A 565 2.88 -19.52 57.01
C ASN A 565 3.58 -20.16 58.24
N PRO A 566 4.90 -20.27 58.24
CA PRO A 566 5.66 -20.86 59.33
C PRO A 566 5.48 -20.17 60.69
N LYS A 567 5.03 -18.90 60.68
CA LYS A 567 4.82 -18.10 61.90
C LYS A 567 3.35 -18.01 62.32
N PHE A 568 2.48 -18.83 61.73
CA PHE A 568 1.07 -18.83 62.07
C PHE A 568 0.85 -19.41 63.47
N ARG A 569 0.46 -18.59 64.41
CA ARG A 569 0.23 -18.95 65.83
C ARG A 569 1.37 -19.81 66.39
N ASP A 570 1.03 -20.91 67.07
CA ASP A 570 1.94 -21.88 67.67
C ASP A 570 2.07 -23.19 66.82
N VAL A 571 1.80 -23.10 65.52
CA VAL A 571 1.78 -24.27 64.61
C VAL A 571 3.14 -24.99 64.59
N ALA A 572 4.26 -24.27 64.64
CA ALA A 572 5.60 -24.87 64.63
C ALA A 572 5.85 -25.74 65.88
N GLU A 573 5.44 -25.23 67.04
CA GLU A 573 5.58 -25.99 68.31
C GLU A 573 4.63 -27.22 68.35
N ARG A 574 3.39 -27.03 67.89
CA ARG A 574 2.40 -28.11 67.81
C ARG A 574 2.78 -29.15 66.79
N LEU A 575 3.33 -28.83 65.70
CA LEU A 575 3.84 -29.73 64.69
C LEU A 575 4.97 -30.61 65.28
N GLN A 576 5.87 -30.05 66.07
CA GLN A 576 6.94 -30.75 66.71
C GLN A 576 6.40 -31.66 67.79
N ARG A 577 5.44 -31.15 68.57
CA ARG A 577 4.77 -31.95 69.63
C ARG A 577 3.95 -33.12 69.08
N SER A 578 3.20 -32.94 67.98
CA SER A 578 2.45 -34.00 67.31
C SER A 578 3.35 -35.12 66.82
N LYS A 579 4.54 -34.75 66.22
CA LYS A 579 5.56 -35.72 65.81
C LYS A 579 6.11 -36.58 67.04
N GLN A 580 6.33 -35.89 68.16
CA GLN A 580 6.79 -36.61 69.39
C GLN A 580 5.74 -37.55 69.94
N LEU A 581 4.46 -37.11 69.94
CA LEU A 581 3.34 -37.92 70.42
C LEU A 581 2.97 -39.10 69.49
N GLU A 582 3.19 -38.90 68.18
CA GLU A 582 3.02 -40.00 67.20
C GLU A 582 4.01 -41.12 67.43
N GLY A 583 5.27 -40.82 67.76
CA GLY A 583 6.26 -41.83 68.17
C GLY A 583 5.91 -42.59 69.45
N THR A 584 5.17 -41.93 70.36
CA THR A 584 4.76 -42.56 71.66
C THR A 584 3.54 -43.47 71.49
N VAL A 585 2.64 -43.16 70.53
CA VAL A 585 1.43 -44.02 70.33
C VAL A 585 1.76 -45.29 69.53
N ILE A 586 2.79 -45.24 68.67
CA ILE A 586 3.23 -46.46 67.96
C ILE A 586 3.91 -47.47 68.90
N LEU A 587 4.43 -47.03 70.06
CA LEU A 587 5.05 -47.88 71.04
C LEU A 587 4.06 -48.40 72.09
N GLY A 588 2.80 -48.00 72.07
CA GLY A 588 1.83 -48.29 73.15
C GLY A 588 0.75 -49.32 72.82
N GLY A 589 1.01 -50.32 71.99
CA GLY A 589 0.01 -51.33 71.63
C GLY A 589 0.57 -52.75 71.46
N SER A 590 0.84 -53.41 72.49
CA SER A 590 0.72 -54.85 72.80
C SER A 590 1.85 -55.41 73.68
N GLY A 591 1.53 -55.69 74.88
CA GLY A 591 1.95 -56.88 75.67
C GLY A 591 3.42 -57.06 76.05
N ASN A 592 3.64 -56.90 77.39
CA ASN A 592 4.63 -57.59 78.19
C ASN A 592 6.09 -57.72 77.75
N THR A 593 6.94 -57.06 78.35
CA THR A 593 7.99 -57.39 79.33
C THR A 593 9.10 -56.34 79.41
N ALA A 594 9.36 -56.02 80.66
CA ALA A 594 10.61 -55.55 81.30
C ALA A 594 11.77 -54.95 80.48
N ALA A 595 12.18 -53.79 80.98
CA ALA A 595 13.54 -53.28 81.07
C ALA A 595 14.33 -53.06 79.78
N GLY A 596 14.70 -51.84 79.62
CA GLY A 596 15.79 -51.52 78.78
C GLY A 596 15.75 -50.12 78.22
N THR A 597 16.17 -49.14 78.99
CA THR A 597 16.68 -47.85 78.50
C THR A 597 17.87 -48.11 77.59
N LEU A 598 17.69 -48.03 76.31
CA LEU A 598 18.80 -47.98 75.38
C LEU A 598 18.93 -46.55 74.83
N ILE A 599 19.88 -45.86 75.41
CA ILE A 599 20.55 -44.71 74.83
C ILE A 599 21.28 -45.24 73.63
N MET A 600 20.82 -44.91 72.40
CA MET A 600 21.60 -45.08 71.18
C MET A 600 22.16 -43.73 70.77
N SER A 601 23.40 -43.54 71.22
CA SER A 601 24.34 -42.60 70.55
C SER A 601 24.82 -43.25 69.25
N GLY A 602 24.77 -42.52 68.15
CA GLY A 602 25.70 -42.63 67.04
C GLY A 602 25.37 -43.59 65.89
N GLU A 603 25.28 -43.03 64.72
CA GLU A 603 25.64 -43.56 63.39
C GLU A 603 24.93 -44.81 62.88
N GLY A 604 23.94 -44.63 62.05
CA GLY A 604 23.37 -45.70 61.25
C GLY A 604 21.93 -45.46 60.85
N VAL A 605 21.58 -44.32 60.31
CA VAL A 605 20.30 -44.16 59.62
C VAL A 605 20.31 -45.05 58.36
N GLN A 606 19.62 -46.22 58.47
CA GLN A 606 19.38 -47.05 57.29
C GLN A 606 18.57 -46.19 56.27
N LYS A 607 19.19 -45.89 55.17
CA LYS A 607 18.51 -45.17 54.06
C LYS A 607 17.36 -46.04 53.56
N PRO A 608 16.19 -45.45 53.25
CA PRO A 608 15.03 -46.21 52.77
C PRO A 608 15.36 -46.99 51.50
N MET A 609 14.84 -48.24 51.42
CA MET A 609 15.04 -49.10 50.24
C MET A 609 13.77 -49.18 49.43
N LEU A 610 13.88 -49.03 48.09
CA LEU A 610 12.82 -49.33 47.14
C LEU A 610 13.23 -50.58 46.33
N GLY A 611 12.66 -51.72 46.68
CA GLY A 611 13.13 -53.00 46.17
C GLY A 611 14.59 -53.25 46.58
N ARG A 612 15.48 -53.48 45.64
CA ARG A 612 16.92 -53.66 45.87
C ARG A 612 17.75 -52.38 45.92
N TYR A 613 17.12 -51.24 45.59
CA TYR A 613 17.82 -49.97 45.44
C TYR A 613 17.72 -49.12 46.72
N GLN A 614 18.83 -48.59 47.17
CA GLN A 614 18.87 -47.66 48.28
C GLN A 614 18.53 -46.24 47.77
N VAL A 615 17.49 -45.59 48.31
CA VAL A 615 17.06 -44.26 47.96
C VAL A 615 17.96 -43.23 48.63
N GLU A 616 18.54 -42.32 47.81
CA GLU A 616 19.42 -41.25 48.32
C GLU A 616 18.67 -39.94 48.51
N LYS A 617 17.88 -39.51 47.48
CA LYS A 617 17.07 -38.28 47.53
C LYS A 617 15.97 -38.30 46.47
N GLU A 618 14.96 -37.45 46.64
CA GLU A 618 13.97 -37.13 45.62
C GLU A 618 14.59 -36.21 44.57
N LEU A 619 14.39 -36.53 43.30
CA LEU A 619 14.84 -35.75 42.15
C LEU A 619 13.73 -34.84 41.61
N GLY A 620 12.47 -35.21 41.75
CA GLY A 620 11.35 -34.43 41.33
C GLY A 620 10.02 -35.15 41.48
N LYS A 621 8.94 -34.37 41.59
CA LYS A 621 7.57 -34.86 41.68
C LYS A 621 6.77 -34.30 40.52
N GLY A 622 6.15 -35.16 39.74
CA GLY A 622 5.29 -34.83 38.61
C GLY A 622 3.87 -35.29 38.79
N ALA A 623 3.01 -34.98 37.85
CA ALA A 623 1.58 -35.34 37.86
C ALA A 623 1.34 -36.87 37.95
N MET A 624 2.29 -37.72 37.55
CA MET A 624 2.17 -39.17 37.49
C MET A 624 3.02 -39.92 38.51
N GLY A 625 3.64 -39.24 39.50
CA GLY A 625 4.43 -39.90 40.53
C GLY A 625 5.73 -39.15 40.87
N VAL A 626 6.58 -39.82 41.66
CA VAL A 626 7.83 -39.24 42.19
C VAL A 626 9.02 -39.99 41.61
N VAL A 627 10.07 -39.24 41.27
CA VAL A 627 11.34 -39.77 40.79
C VAL A 627 12.40 -39.60 41.88
N TYR A 628 13.02 -40.70 42.28
CA TYR A 628 14.07 -40.75 43.30
C TYR A 628 15.42 -41.04 42.67
N LEU A 629 16.48 -40.49 43.23
CA LEU A 629 17.84 -40.94 43.04
C LEU A 629 18.06 -42.16 43.89
N GLY A 630 18.37 -43.30 43.30
CA GLY A 630 18.70 -44.52 43.97
C GLY A 630 20.06 -45.08 43.62
N ARG A 631 20.58 -45.96 44.45
CA ARG A 631 21.85 -46.66 44.24
C ARG A 631 21.64 -48.15 44.43
N ASP A 632 22.12 -48.94 43.47
CA ASP A 632 22.19 -50.40 43.63
C ASP A 632 23.37 -50.74 44.56
N PRO A 633 23.12 -51.26 45.78
CA PRO A 633 24.19 -51.51 46.74
C PRO A 633 25.11 -52.65 46.34
N LYS A 634 24.69 -53.56 45.43
CA LYS A 634 25.51 -54.68 44.95
C LYS A 634 26.55 -54.30 43.93
N ILE A 635 26.21 -53.34 43.06
CA ILE A 635 27.08 -52.96 41.94
C ILE A 635 27.45 -51.48 41.97
N ASN A 636 27.06 -50.75 43.03
CA ASN A 636 27.29 -49.34 43.27
C ASN A 636 26.87 -48.40 42.12
N ARG A 637 25.82 -48.80 41.35
CA ARG A 637 25.30 -48.07 40.21
C ARG A 637 24.23 -47.09 40.64
N VAL A 638 24.33 -45.85 40.20
CA VAL A 638 23.32 -44.81 40.40
C VAL A 638 22.20 -44.97 39.39
N VAL A 639 20.94 -44.94 39.85
CA VAL A 639 19.76 -45.11 39.03
C VAL A 639 18.69 -44.05 39.40
N ALA A 640 17.86 -43.70 38.43
CA ALA A 640 16.64 -42.93 38.70
C ALA A 640 15.49 -43.94 38.87
N ILE A 641 14.76 -43.84 39.99
CA ILE A 641 13.65 -44.71 40.32
C ILE A 641 12.37 -43.89 40.20
N LYS A 642 11.53 -44.20 39.23
CA LYS A 642 10.22 -43.56 39.06
C LYS A 642 9.17 -44.43 39.76
N THR A 643 8.48 -43.82 40.72
CA THR A 643 7.36 -44.47 41.42
C THR A 643 6.05 -43.82 40.96
N MET A 644 5.02 -44.63 40.85
CA MET A 644 3.67 -44.16 40.51
C MET A 644 2.70 -44.66 41.59
N ALA A 645 1.85 -43.77 42.08
CA ALA A 645 0.82 -44.10 43.08
C ALA A 645 -0.52 -44.43 42.36
N LEU A 646 -0.50 -45.45 41.52
CA LEU A 646 -1.64 -45.82 40.66
C LEU A 646 -2.92 -46.12 41.46
N SER A 647 -2.80 -46.62 42.66
CA SER A 647 -3.95 -46.94 43.52
C SER A 647 -4.66 -45.72 44.11
N GLN A 648 -4.12 -44.53 43.94
CA GLN A 648 -4.73 -43.27 44.38
C GLN A 648 -5.45 -42.51 43.28
N GLU A 649 -5.20 -42.84 42.01
CA GLU A 649 -5.71 -42.13 40.85
C GLU A 649 -6.71 -42.94 40.03
N PHE A 650 -6.75 -44.29 40.17
CA PHE A 650 -7.60 -45.16 39.33
C PHE A 650 -8.45 -46.08 40.21
N GLU A 651 -9.67 -46.40 39.76
CA GLU A 651 -10.53 -47.38 40.42
C GLU A 651 -9.99 -48.81 40.20
N ALA A 652 -10.45 -49.77 41.04
CA ALA A 652 -9.87 -51.13 41.11
C ALA A 652 -9.91 -51.88 39.77
N ASP A 653 -10.91 -51.65 38.97
CA ASP A 653 -11.14 -52.29 37.66
C ASP A 653 -10.23 -51.73 36.54
N GLU A 654 -9.82 -50.45 36.62
CA GLU A 654 -8.93 -49.81 35.67
C GLU A 654 -7.45 -49.99 36.04
N LEU A 655 -7.17 -50.25 37.32
CA LEU A 655 -5.83 -50.31 37.88
C LEU A 655 -4.95 -51.36 37.20
N GLU A 656 -5.51 -52.53 36.87
CA GLU A 656 -4.76 -53.64 36.27
C GLU A 656 -4.40 -53.36 34.81
N GLU A 657 -5.27 -52.73 34.07
CA GLU A 657 -5.01 -52.34 32.68
C GLU A 657 -3.94 -51.26 32.61
N VAL A 658 -3.99 -50.28 33.50
CA VAL A 658 -3.00 -49.19 33.59
C VAL A 658 -1.63 -49.73 33.99
N LYS A 659 -1.57 -50.70 34.94
CA LYS A 659 -0.33 -51.39 35.31
C LYS A 659 0.28 -52.13 34.09
N GLN A 660 -0.51 -52.92 33.38
CA GLN A 660 -0.05 -53.67 32.22
C GLN A 660 0.47 -52.77 31.13
N ARG A 661 -0.18 -51.64 30.87
CA ARG A 661 0.25 -50.63 29.92
C ARG A 661 1.58 -50.01 30.34
N PHE A 662 1.72 -49.64 31.60
CA PHE A 662 2.95 -49.06 32.16
C PHE A 662 4.15 -50.02 32.00
N PHE A 663 3.97 -51.31 32.36
CA PHE A 663 5.03 -52.32 32.25
C PHE A 663 5.38 -52.59 30.76
N ARG A 664 4.42 -52.59 29.86
CA ARG A 664 4.66 -52.77 28.42
C ARG A 664 5.47 -51.61 27.83
N GLU A 665 5.19 -50.39 28.24
CA GLU A 665 5.94 -49.20 27.82
C GLU A 665 7.38 -49.28 28.38
N ALA A 666 7.56 -49.67 29.64
CA ALA A 666 8.88 -49.82 30.22
C ALA A 666 9.70 -50.94 29.57
N GLU A 667 9.06 -52.07 29.25
CA GLU A 667 9.69 -53.22 28.58
C GLU A 667 10.13 -52.83 27.15
N THR A 668 9.29 -52.10 26.43
CA THR A 668 9.60 -51.64 25.07
C THR A 668 10.79 -50.67 25.07
N ALA A 669 10.82 -49.74 26.02
CA ALA A 669 11.96 -48.82 26.17
C ALA A 669 13.24 -49.53 26.66
N GLY A 670 13.09 -50.56 27.53
CA GLY A 670 14.20 -51.38 28.04
C GLY A 670 14.92 -52.22 26.98
N ARG A 671 14.25 -52.50 25.87
CA ARG A 671 14.85 -53.21 24.71
C ARG A 671 15.70 -52.32 23.78
N LEU A 672 15.59 -50.98 23.97
CA LEU A 672 16.34 -50.04 23.16
C LEU A 672 17.72 -49.78 23.79
N ASN A 673 18.76 -50.01 23.02
CA ASN A 673 20.12 -49.70 23.42
C ASN A 673 20.74 -48.71 22.43
N HIS A 674 20.79 -47.46 22.81
CA HIS A 674 21.35 -46.39 21.96
C HIS A 674 21.98 -45.32 22.88
N PRO A 675 23.11 -44.70 22.49
CA PRO A 675 23.81 -43.74 23.32
C PRO A 675 22.98 -42.52 23.76
N ASN A 676 21.95 -42.15 22.99
CA ASN A 676 21.05 -41.02 23.27
C ASN A 676 19.69 -41.47 23.86
N ILE A 677 19.54 -42.72 24.25
CA ILE A 677 18.32 -43.27 24.88
C ILE A 677 18.69 -43.78 26.27
N VAL A 678 17.98 -43.33 27.28
CA VAL A 678 18.18 -43.79 28.66
C VAL A 678 17.74 -45.26 28.74
N THR A 679 18.63 -46.11 29.20
CA THR A 679 18.34 -47.54 29.40
C THR A 679 17.46 -47.74 30.64
N ILE A 680 16.38 -48.47 30.52
CA ILE A 680 15.50 -48.87 31.62
C ILE A 680 15.80 -50.30 32.05
#